data_34d734026ed7b1d05ab06084bfd78956
#
_entry.id   34d734026ed7b1d05ab06084bfd78956
#
_cell.length_a   1.000
_cell.length_b   1.000
_cell.length_c   1.000
_cell.angle_alpha   90.00
_cell.angle_beta   90.00
_cell.angle_gamma   90.00
#
_symmetry.space_group_name_H-M   'P 1'
#
loop_
_entity.id
_entity.type
_entity.pdbx_description
1 polymer ?
#
loop_
_entity_poly.entity_id
_entity_poly.type
_entity_poly.pdbx_seq_one_letter_code
_entity_poly.pdbx_strand_id
1 'polypeptide(L)'
;MNEMKKRILFLSALLIAVTCGAMAQSQTGYVKTRGRIVNGKVVAGQGLTGATVHVKGRASVLVKNSNGSFSFPVTTKQFVIESVNKKGYQLVDADAAPKTYVHSPAPIYLVMETPSQLMEDKLEAERKLRRTLTKRLQQREDELEALKEQNRITQEQYNATMQQLYDQQESNEALVREMAEYYSRIDYDQIDEFNTRVSEFILAGDLAKADSLLRSKGDIDERIRKLNEHHNANVQARETLEKSEQAEQFSREDLAQDCFSFFRRFALDNKPDSALCYIEKRAALDSTNCQWQADAGSYLQKRGMTRQARKYYDRALKAARKMAADNPELYEPLLAKTLNNIALLYTQTADVAAAEPLFQESLALFKRLSSTDESTYSPYVASTLNNMAVLYSGNIDNAGRVEQLLQETLNIYMSQDNVETFSPAVASIWNNLALLYDETGRYEDSEQMYLKALDLYGQLGQNTRAYDADYAATLNNLSALYFKDGSRLFDSHELLVEALDIYRRLAADDAQQYSPLLAVALNNLSVQEFAMNHKEQGEQAFMESLDIYRAMVKDSPRSYLPILAKGLYDQAIRYYQNDDMEKSEALFQESLDAYRTLGSLNGNAYLPEVAKLLRNLATVCDKRQQWDKAGKLYEEELSINQTLASSFPEEYTSHVARTYGNLSNHAILIKDFDKAIEYARQGLALDESRLFIQANLAAALLFKGEQEPAMAIYRKYKKELRDTFLDDFRQFEALGIIPQEAQQAVKTIKQFINQ
;
A
#
# COMPACT_ATOMS: atom_id res chain seq x y z
N MET A 1 20.72 -53.32 -68.75
CA MET A 1 21.00 -53.61 -67.34
C MET A 1 21.86 -52.57 -66.65
N ASN A 2 22.71 -51.83 -67.32
CA ASN A 2 23.58 -50.81 -66.69
C ASN A 2 22.90 -49.45 -66.42
N GLU A 3 21.90 -49.05 -67.23
CA GLU A 3 21.19 -47.79 -66.99
C GLU A 3 20.15 -47.90 -65.86
N MET A 4 19.54 -49.05 -65.68
CA MET A 4 18.59 -49.26 -64.60
C MET A 4 19.32 -49.35 -63.22
N LYS A 5 20.54 -49.86 -63.17
CA LYS A 5 21.37 -49.83 -61.94
C LYS A 5 21.84 -48.40 -61.62
N LYS A 6 22.12 -47.56 -62.61
CA LYS A 6 22.46 -46.14 -62.39
C LYS A 6 21.25 -45.32 -61.93
N ARG A 7 20.06 -45.59 -62.43
CA ARG A 7 18.84 -44.95 -61.97
C ARG A 7 18.40 -45.37 -60.56
N ILE A 8 18.63 -46.63 -60.19
CA ILE A 8 18.39 -47.13 -58.84
C ILE A 8 19.41 -46.57 -57.86
N LEU A 9 20.71 -46.47 -58.24
CA LEU A 9 21.73 -45.82 -57.39
C LEU A 9 21.49 -44.30 -57.28
N PHE A 10 20.94 -43.62 -58.31
CA PHE A 10 20.61 -42.18 -58.22
C PHE A 10 19.34 -41.94 -57.43
N LEU A 11 18.35 -42.84 -57.50
CA LEU A 11 17.17 -42.78 -56.65
C LEU A 11 17.47 -43.14 -55.21
N SER A 12 18.34 -44.10 -54.94
CA SER A 12 18.79 -44.40 -53.59
C SER A 12 19.67 -43.32 -52.98
N ALA A 13 20.54 -42.68 -53.76
CA ALA A 13 21.31 -41.49 -53.33
C ALA A 13 20.40 -40.26 -53.13
N LEU A 14 19.37 -40.09 -53.93
CA LEU A 14 18.39 -39.00 -53.75
C LEU A 14 17.46 -39.30 -52.53
N LEU A 15 17.13 -40.57 -52.27
CA LEU A 15 16.38 -40.95 -51.05
C LEU A 15 17.23 -40.83 -49.78
N ILE A 16 18.54 -41.14 -49.88
CA ILE A 16 19.50 -40.92 -48.78
C ILE A 16 19.78 -39.42 -48.59
N ALA A 17 19.83 -38.62 -49.68
CA ALA A 17 19.99 -37.19 -49.56
C ALA A 17 18.72 -36.48 -49.01
N VAL A 18 17.52 -37.02 -49.30
CA VAL A 18 16.24 -36.51 -48.71
C VAL A 18 16.02 -37.04 -47.30
N THR A 19 16.59 -38.18 -46.91
CA THR A 19 16.54 -38.67 -45.51
C THR A 19 17.71 -38.16 -44.64
N CYS A 20 18.78 -37.60 -45.21
CA CYS A 20 19.82 -36.88 -44.48
C CYS A 20 19.53 -35.39 -44.21
N GLY A 21 18.40 -34.90 -44.61
CA GLY A 21 18.04 -33.45 -44.57
C GLY A 21 17.37 -32.93 -43.35
N ALA A 22 17.22 -33.72 -42.27
CA ALA A 22 16.77 -33.20 -40.98
C ALA A 22 17.24 -34.13 -39.85
N MET A 23 18.52 -34.12 -39.52
CA MET A 23 18.88 -34.51 -38.16
C MET A 23 18.12 -33.54 -37.23
N ALA A 24 17.13 -34.05 -36.54
CA ALA A 24 16.45 -33.27 -35.53
C ALA A 24 17.49 -32.79 -34.52
N GLN A 25 17.78 -31.50 -34.55
CA GLN A 25 18.65 -30.88 -33.56
C GLN A 25 17.92 -31.03 -32.19
N SER A 26 18.64 -31.30 -31.13
CA SER A 26 18.05 -31.41 -29.83
C SER A 26 18.33 -30.16 -29.00
N GLN A 27 17.29 -29.59 -28.41
CA GLN A 27 17.43 -28.55 -27.39
C GLN A 27 17.64 -29.21 -26.04
N THR A 28 18.64 -28.77 -25.31
CA THR A 28 18.88 -29.17 -23.93
C THR A 28 18.45 -28.10 -22.95
N GLY A 29 18.15 -28.49 -21.71
CA GLY A 29 17.85 -27.56 -20.64
C GLY A 29 17.96 -28.19 -19.27
N TYR A 30 17.75 -27.40 -18.24
CA TYR A 30 17.77 -27.80 -16.85
C TYR A 30 16.55 -27.26 -16.12
N VAL A 31 15.92 -28.08 -15.30
CA VAL A 31 14.96 -27.65 -14.29
C VAL A 31 15.67 -27.73 -12.94
N LYS A 32 15.79 -26.62 -12.24
CA LYS A 32 16.59 -26.53 -11.01
C LYS A 32 16.01 -25.53 -10.02
N THR A 33 16.47 -25.55 -8.77
CA THR A 33 16.24 -24.45 -7.83
C THR A 33 17.13 -23.26 -8.18
N ARG A 34 16.86 -22.14 -7.57
CA ARG A 34 17.60 -20.89 -7.77
C ARG A 34 18.99 -20.95 -7.13
N GLY A 35 19.99 -20.39 -7.80
CA GLY A 35 21.27 -20.06 -7.17
C GLY A 35 21.11 -18.87 -6.24
N ARG A 36 21.77 -18.90 -5.06
CA ARG A 36 21.63 -17.91 -4.00
C ARG A 36 22.98 -17.41 -3.51
N ILE A 37 22.98 -16.22 -2.95
CA ILE A 37 24.13 -15.69 -2.22
C ILE A 37 24.00 -16.09 -0.75
N VAL A 38 24.92 -16.92 -0.27
CA VAL A 38 25.00 -17.35 1.14
C VAL A 38 26.38 -16.96 1.66
N ASN A 39 26.43 -16.11 2.69
CA ASN A 39 27.69 -15.63 3.27
C ASN A 39 28.67 -15.03 2.22
N GLY A 40 28.14 -14.26 1.24
CA GLY A 40 28.92 -13.60 0.19
C GLY A 40 29.47 -14.56 -0.88
N LYS A 41 28.91 -15.76 -1.01
CA LYS A 41 29.27 -16.72 -2.06
C LYS A 41 28.03 -17.21 -2.78
N VAL A 42 28.13 -17.32 -4.11
CA VAL A 42 27.07 -17.94 -4.90
C VAL A 42 27.04 -19.44 -4.64
N VAL A 43 25.91 -19.94 -4.19
CA VAL A 43 25.60 -21.36 -4.06
C VAL A 43 24.67 -21.72 -5.20
N ALA A 44 25.14 -22.62 -6.08
CA ALA A 44 24.37 -23.03 -7.25
C ALA A 44 23.07 -23.74 -6.88
N GLY A 45 22.02 -23.53 -7.67
CA GLY A 45 20.74 -24.22 -7.53
C GLY A 45 20.86 -25.74 -7.78
N GLN A 46 20.03 -26.51 -7.10
CA GLN A 46 19.99 -27.98 -7.24
C GLN A 46 19.06 -28.40 -8.36
N GLY A 47 19.43 -29.44 -9.12
CA GLY A 47 18.58 -30.03 -10.14
C GLY A 47 17.30 -30.63 -9.55
N LEU A 48 16.19 -30.44 -10.22
CA LEU A 48 14.86 -30.90 -9.79
C LEU A 48 14.39 -32.08 -10.63
N THR A 49 14.58 -33.30 -10.13
CA THR A 49 14.02 -34.53 -10.73
C THR A 49 12.51 -34.58 -10.53
N GLY A 50 11.80 -35.25 -11.43
CA GLY A 50 10.35 -35.41 -11.38
C GLY A 50 9.54 -34.17 -11.85
N ALA A 51 10.20 -33.12 -12.31
CA ALA A 51 9.56 -32.04 -13.01
C ALA A 51 9.11 -32.48 -14.42
N THR A 52 8.03 -31.91 -14.94
CA THR A 52 7.53 -32.16 -16.28
C THR A 52 7.57 -30.87 -17.09
N VAL A 53 8.24 -30.91 -18.24
CA VAL A 53 8.34 -29.77 -19.16
C VAL A 53 7.38 -30.01 -20.35
N HIS A 54 6.44 -29.11 -20.55
CA HIS A 54 5.48 -29.17 -21.65
C HIS A 54 5.96 -28.27 -22.80
N VAL A 55 6.14 -28.88 -23.96
CA VAL A 55 6.56 -28.19 -25.18
C VAL A 55 5.44 -28.27 -26.21
N LYS A 56 5.00 -27.13 -26.75
CA LYS A 56 3.86 -27.02 -27.69
C LYS A 56 4.00 -28.03 -28.86
N GLY A 57 2.93 -28.80 -29.05
CA GLY A 57 2.85 -29.78 -30.14
C GLY A 57 3.73 -31.02 -29.98
N ARG A 58 4.20 -31.31 -28.73
CA ARG A 58 5.08 -32.45 -28.44
C ARG A 58 4.65 -33.21 -27.18
N ALA A 59 5.16 -34.43 -27.02
CA ALA A 59 4.99 -35.16 -25.77
C ALA A 59 5.76 -34.47 -24.64
N SER A 60 5.16 -34.40 -23.48
CA SER A 60 5.77 -33.81 -22.27
C SER A 60 7.06 -34.54 -21.88
N VAL A 61 8.06 -33.78 -21.46
CA VAL A 61 9.40 -34.29 -21.08
C VAL A 61 9.51 -34.40 -19.56
N LEU A 62 9.53 -35.61 -19.05
CA LEU A 62 9.79 -35.87 -17.63
C LEU A 62 11.30 -35.76 -17.33
N VAL A 63 11.67 -34.91 -16.40
CA VAL A 63 13.04 -34.73 -15.92
C VAL A 63 13.42 -35.90 -15.01
N LYS A 64 14.30 -36.81 -15.49
CA LYS A 64 14.70 -38.02 -14.76
C LYS A 64 16.07 -37.90 -14.11
N ASN A 65 16.93 -37.01 -14.60
CA ASN A 65 18.30 -36.86 -14.16
C ASN A 65 18.39 -36.06 -12.84
N SER A 66 19.29 -36.49 -11.94
CA SER A 66 19.49 -35.84 -10.64
C SER A 66 20.00 -34.38 -10.74
N ASN A 67 20.65 -34.01 -11.86
CA ASN A 67 21.10 -32.68 -12.13
C ASN A 67 19.98 -31.78 -12.76
N GLY A 68 18.75 -32.32 -12.91
CA GLY A 68 17.63 -31.60 -13.49
C GLY A 68 17.66 -31.47 -15.02
N SER A 69 18.59 -32.14 -15.74
CA SER A 69 18.73 -32.01 -17.19
C SER A 69 17.59 -32.69 -17.94
N PHE A 70 17.15 -32.05 -19.04
CA PHE A 70 16.19 -32.57 -20.01
C PHE A 70 16.64 -32.24 -21.42
N SER A 71 16.11 -32.96 -22.40
CA SER A 71 16.30 -32.65 -23.83
C SER A 71 15.12 -33.12 -24.65
N PHE A 72 14.88 -32.42 -25.77
CA PHE A 72 13.85 -32.80 -26.76
C PHE A 72 14.31 -32.42 -28.18
N PRO A 73 13.85 -33.15 -29.22
CA PRO A 73 14.21 -32.85 -30.59
C PRO A 73 13.51 -31.57 -31.06
N VAL A 74 14.20 -30.73 -31.83
CA VAL A 74 13.67 -29.49 -32.41
C VAL A 74 13.80 -29.54 -33.92
N THR A 75 12.69 -29.29 -34.63
CA THR A 75 12.65 -29.29 -36.11
C THR A 75 12.48 -27.89 -36.68
N THR A 76 12.25 -26.88 -35.84
CA THR A 76 12.02 -25.49 -36.20
C THR A 76 13.02 -24.58 -35.53
N LYS A 77 13.28 -23.38 -36.07
CA LYS A 77 14.16 -22.37 -35.44
C LYS A 77 13.62 -21.87 -34.09
N GLN A 78 12.33 -21.97 -33.87
CA GLN A 78 11.66 -21.53 -32.64
C GLN A 78 10.72 -22.61 -32.12
N PHE A 79 10.53 -22.66 -30.79
CA PHE A 79 9.61 -23.56 -30.12
C PHE A 79 9.07 -22.87 -28.87
N VAL A 80 7.93 -23.33 -28.37
CA VAL A 80 7.29 -22.78 -27.16
C VAL A 80 7.39 -23.81 -26.03
N ILE A 81 7.90 -23.39 -24.87
CA ILE A 81 7.70 -24.11 -23.63
C ILE A 81 6.42 -23.55 -23.02
N GLU A 82 5.40 -24.38 -22.91
CA GLU A 82 4.06 -24.00 -22.46
C GLU A 82 3.98 -23.94 -20.93
N SER A 83 4.52 -24.97 -20.26
CA SER A 83 4.53 -25.03 -18.81
C SER A 83 5.67 -25.91 -18.27
N VAL A 84 5.98 -25.70 -16.99
CA VAL A 84 6.87 -26.58 -16.22
C VAL A 84 6.19 -26.87 -14.89
N ASN A 85 5.94 -28.15 -14.63
CA ASN A 85 5.18 -28.57 -13.45
C ASN A 85 6.02 -29.46 -12.54
N LYS A 86 6.00 -29.14 -11.24
CA LYS A 86 6.51 -29.97 -10.16
C LYS A 86 5.72 -29.69 -8.89
N LYS A 87 5.24 -30.75 -8.24
CA LYS A 87 4.46 -30.65 -7.01
C LYS A 87 5.22 -29.85 -5.94
N GLY A 88 4.56 -28.85 -5.34
CA GLY A 88 5.11 -27.98 -4.29
C GLY A 88 6.09 -26.92 -4.79
N TYR A 89 6.27 -26.74 -6.10
CA TYR A 89 7.18 -25.77 -6.70
C TYR A 89 6.46 -24.89 -7.71
N GLN A 90 6.89 -23.63 -7.83
CA GLN A 90 6.43 -22.70 -8.86
C GLN A 90 7.64 -22.13 -9.61
N LEU A 91 7.42 -21.64 -10.84
CA LEU A 91 8.46 -20.95 -11.60
C LEU A 91 8.83 -19.66 -10.87
N VAL A 92 10.13 -19.42 -10.74
CA VAL A 92 10.68 -18.18 -10.18
C VAL A 92 10.43 -17.02 -11.13
N ASP A 93 10.70 -17.22 -12.43
CA ASP A 93 10.31 -16.33 -13.51
C ASP A 93 9.02 -16.87 -14.15
N ALA A 94 7.89 -16.24 -13.84
CA ALA A 94 6.61 -16.64 -14.40
C ALA A 94 6.57 -16.50 -15.94
N ASP A 95 7.46 -15.70 -16.52
CA ASP A 95 7.55 -15.49 -17.96
C ASP A 95 8.47 -16.52 -18.66
N ALA A 96 9.09 -17.42 -17.92
CA ALA A 96 9.87 -18.51 -18.50
C ALA A 96 9.00 -19.58 -19.18
N ALA A 97 7.72 -19.72 -18.78
CA ALA A 97 6.72 -20.53 -19.45
C ALA A 97 5.31 -19.99 -19.14
N PRO A 98 4.45 -19.70 -20.12
CA PRO A 98 4.69 -19.93 -21.56
C PRO A 98 5.67 -18.92 -22.19
N LYS A 99 6.64 -19.40 -22.94
CA LYS A 99 7.63 -18.57 -23.64
C LYS A 99 8.09 -19.23 -24.93
N THR A 100 8.32 -18.39 -25.94
CA THR A 100 9.00 -18.82 -27.15
C THR A 100 10.50 -18.72 -26.99
N TYR A 101 11.17 -19.80 -27.32
CA TYR A 101 12.61 -19.91 -27.34
C TYR A 101 13.11 -20.10 -28.77
N VAL A 102 14.24 -19.46 -29.07
CA VAL A 102 14.99 -19.72 -30.28
C VAL A 102 15.90 -20.92 -30.03
N HIS A 103 15.92 -21.89 -30.93
CA HIS A 103 16.82 -23.04 -30.82
C HIS A 103 18.27 -22.55 -30.79
N SER A 104 19.01 -22.98 -29.78
CA SER A 104 20.40 -22.62 -29.52
C SER A 104 21.17 -23.82 -28.95
N PRO A 105 22.48 -23.96 -29.21
CA PRO A 105 23.33 -24.90 -28.51
C PRO A 105 23.38 -24.66 -26.99
N ALA A 106 23.12 -23.43 -26.55
CA ALA A 106 23.09 -23.11 -25.12
C ALA A 106 21.86 -23.77 -24.44
N PRO A 107 22.04 -24.32 -23.21
CA PRO A 107 20.94 -24.91 -22.50
C PRO A 107 19.95 -23.85 -21.99
N ILE A 108 18.68 -24.24 -21.89
CA ILE A 108 17.61 -23.43 -21.26
C ILE A 108 17.60 -23.75 -19.76
N TYR A 109 17.47 -22.72 -18.95
CA TYR A 109 17.30 -22.87 -17.50
C TYR A 109 15.88 -22.51 -17.08
N LEU A 110 15.18 -23.48 -16.49
CA LEU A 110 13.84 -23.34 -15.93
C LEU A 110 13.97 -23.43 -14.41
N VAL A 111 13.89 -22.28 -13.76
CA VAL A 111 14.16 -22.16 -12.34
C VAL A 111 12.85 -22.20 -11.57
N MET A 112 12.76 -23.13 -10.63
CA MET A 112 11.57 -23.33 -9.78
C MET A 112 11.97 -23.24 -8.29
N GLU A 113 11.05 -22.73 -7.48
CA GLU A 113 11.25 -22.65 -6.03
C GLU A 113 9.95 -22.94 -5.29
N THR A 114 10.05 -23.29 -4.01
CA THR A 114 8.85 -23.39 -3.18
C THR A 114 8.29 -22.01 -2.86
N PRO A 115 6.95 -21.86 -2.74
CA PRO A 115 6.35 -20.59 -2.34
C PRO A 115 6.90 -20.03 -1.04
N SER A 116 7.11 -20.90 -0.04
CA SER A 116 7.69 -20.51 1.26
C SER A 116 9.09 -19.91 1.13
N GLN A 117 9.94 -20.54 0.33
CA GLN A 117 11.31 -20.04 0.13
C GLN A 117 11.34 -18.72 -0.63
N LEU A 118 10.49 -18.55 -1.64
CA LEU A 118 10.37 -17.26 -2.34
C LEU A 118 9.91 -16.16 -1.41
N MET A 119 8.97 -16.47 -0.50
CA MET A 119 8.48 -15.51 0.48
C MET A 119 9.55 -15.15 1.50
N GLU A 120 10.31 -16.12 2.03
CA GLU A 120 11.44 -15.86 2.93
C GLU A 120 12.49 -14.96 2.27
N ASP A 121 12.90 -15.29 1.06
CA ASP A 121 13.90 -14.53 0.30
C ASP A 121 13.43 -13.10 0.02
N LYS A 122 12.12 -12.93 -0.27
CA LYS A 122 11.50 -11.62 -0.46
C LYS A 122 11.53 -10.79 0.82
N LEU A 123 11.10 -11.36 1.95
CA LEU A 123 11.11 -10.67 3.25
C LEU A 123 12.55 -10.29 3.68
N GLU A 124 13.54 -11.16 3.43
CA GLU A 124 14.94 -10.82 3.70
C GLU A 124 15.44 -9.67 2.83
N ALA A 125 15.12 -9.67 1.54
CA ALA A 125 15.47 -8.59 0.62
C ALA A 125 14.78 -7.27 1.03
N GLU A 126 13.48 -7.29 1.36
CA GLU A 126 12.76 -6.12 1.86
C GLU A 126 13.44 -5.53 3.10
N ARG A 127 13.76 -6.36 4.09
CA ARG A 127 14.45 -5.93 5.32
C ARG A 127 15.79 -5.25 5.03
N LYS A 128 16.59 -5.81 4.12
CA LYS A 128 17.88 -5.23 3.72
C LYS A 128 17.71 -3.88 3.03
N LEU A 129 16.78 -3.79 2.08
CA LEU A 129 16.50 -2.57 1.32
C LEU A 129 15.96 -1.46 2.23
N ARG A 130 15.02 -1.78 3.15
CA ARG A 130 14.49 -0.82 4.13
C ARG A 130 15.58 -0.25 5.03
N ARG A 131 16.45 -1.11 5.58
CA ARG A 131 17.59 -0.64 6.39
C ARG A 131 18.49 0.33 5.61
N THR A 132 18.71 0.08 4.33
CA THR A 132 19.47 0.97 3.46
C THR A 132 18.78 2.31 3.29
N LEU A 133 17.47 2.29 3.01
CA LEU A 133 16.65 3.50 2.84
C LEU A 133 16.62 4.33 4.12
N THR A 134 16.31 3.72 5.27
CA THR A 134 16.27 4.39 6.58
C THR A 134 17.62 5.04 6.94
N LYS A 135 18.72 4.32 6.71
CA LYS A 135 20.05 4.86 6.94
C LYS A 135 20.35 6.10 6.08
N ARG A 136 19.90 6.10 4.82
CA ARG A 136 20.08 7.24 3.90
C ARG A 136 19.22 8.44 4.30
N LEU A 137 17.99 8.17 4.73
CA LEU A 137 17.12 9.21 5.25
C LEU A 137 17.76 9.91 6.45
N GLN A 138 18.17 9.12 7.44
CA GLN A 138 18.83 9.68 8.64
C GLN A 138 20.07 10.52 8.29
N GLN A 139 20.92 10.03 7.39
CA GLN A 139 22.07 10.81 6.94
C GLN A 139 21.67 12.16 6.31
N ARG A 140 20.55 12.18 5.57
CA ARG A 140 20.07 13.39 4.92
C ARG A 140 19.43 14.36 5.91
N GLU A 141 18.73 13.85 6.92
CA GLU A 141 18.20 14.64 8.03
C GLU A 141 19.34 15.29 8.81
N ASP A 142 20.36 14.53 9.21
CA ASP A 142 21.53 15.01 9.92
C ASP A 142 22.26 16.13 9.11
N GLU A 143 22.39 15.97 7.78
CA GLU A 143 22.96 16.99 6.89
C GLU A 143 22.12 18.28 6.88
N LEU A 144 20.81 18.17 6.81
CA LEU A 144 19.90 19.33 6.81
C LEU A 144 19.90 20.04 8.15
N GLU A 145 19.93 19.29 9.25
CA GLU A 145 20.03 19.86 10.60
C GLU A 145 21.35 20.63 10.78
N ALA A 146 22.47 20.06 10.35
CA ALA A 146 23.76 20.73 10.37
C ALA A 146 23.79 22.03 9.52
N LEU A 147 23.12 22.02 8.33
CA LEU A 147 23.01 23.22 7.51
C LEU A 147 22.17 24.32 8.17
N LYS A 148 21.11 23.93 8.88
CA LYS A 148 20.28 24.84 9.66
C LYS A 148 21.05 25.43 10.84
N GLU A 149 21.75 24.62 11.62
CA GLU A 149 22.57 25.04 12.73
C GLU A 149 23.67 26.02 12.29
N GLN A 150 24.24 25.82 11.10
CA GLN A 150 25.22 26.74 10.49
C GLN A 150 24.57 27.99 9.85
N ASN A 151 23.26 28.21 10.00
CA ASN A 151 22.49 29.29 9.38
C ASN A 151 22.67 29.36 7.84
N ARG A 152 22.93 28.20 7.18
CA ARG A 152 23.05 28.10 5.72
C ARG A 152 21.73 27.91 5.03
N ILE A 153 20.69 27.46 5.76
CA ILE A 153 19.30 27.37 5.33
C ILE A 153 18.39 27.96 6.42
N THR A 154 17.27 28.56 6.02
CA THR A 154 16.26 29.05 6.95
C THR A 154 15.43 27.92 7.53
N GLN A 155 14.71 28.18 8.64
CA GLN A 155 13.78 27.23 9.22
C GLN A 155 12.70 26.80 8.22
N GLU A 156 12.24 27.73 7.39
CA GLU A 156 11.22 27.48 6.37
C GLU A 156 11.77 26.58 5.25
N GLN A 157 12.99 26.83 4.79
CA GLN A 157 13.69 25.97 3.82
C GLN A 157 13.97 24.58 4.40
N TYR A 158 14.37 24.49 5.66
CA TYR A 158 14.54 23.21 6.36
C TYR A 158 13.23 22.42 6.37
N ASN A 159 12.13 23.02 6.83
CA ASN A 159 10.82 22.36 6.89
C ASN A 159 10.33 21.91 5.50
N ALA A 160 10.46 22.75 4.49
CA ALA A 160 10.07 22.43 3.12
C ALA A 160 10.89 21.26 2.55
N THR A 161 12.20 21.24 2.81
CA THR A 161 13.08 20.17 2.31
C THR A 161 12.85 18.85 3.06
N MET A 162 12.64 18.92 4.38
CA MET A 162 12.26 17.77 5.19
C MET A 162 10.94 17.16 4.72
N GLN A 163 9.96 18.00 4.41
CA GLN A 163 8.69 17.52 3.87
C GLN A 163 8.87 16.78 2.54
N GLN A 164 9.64 17.35 1.60
CA GLN A 164 9.94 16.68 0.33
C GLN A 164 10.66 15.35 0.54
N LEU A 165 11.54 15.28 1.54
CA LEU A 165 12.27 14.06 1.88
C LEU A 165 11.33 12.94 2.37
N TYR A 166 10.37 13.28 3.23
CA TYR A 166 9.37 12.32 3.71
C TYR A 166 8.38 11.87 2.62
N ASP A 167 7.93 12.80 1.76
CA ASP A 167 7.08 12.47 0.61
C ASP A 167 7.78 11.47 -0.33
N GLN A 168 9.08 11.64 -0.53
CA GLN A 168 9.89 10.73 -1.34
C GLN A 168 10.06 9.37 -0.67
N GLN A 169 10.23 9.33 0.64
CA GLN A 169 10.34 8.08 1.39
C GLN A 169 9.06 7.24 1.28
N GLU A 170 7.91 7.87 1.48
CA GLU A 170 6.62 7.18 1.33
C GLU A 170 6.44 6.59 -0.07
N SER A 171 6.83 7.35 -1.11
CA SER A 171 6.85 6.87 -2.49
C SER A 171 7.80 5.66 -2.69
N ASN A 172 8.91 5.60 -1.96
CA ASN A 172 9.90 4.55 -2.09
C ASN A 172 9.50 3.22 -1.41
N GLU A 173 8.53 3.22 -0.49
CA GLU A 173 8.06 1.97 0.15
C GLU A 173 7.50 0.96 -0.85
N ALA A 174 6.71 1.43 -1.83
CA ALA A 174 6.22 0.57 -2.91
C ALA A 174 7.37 0.06 -3.79
N LEU A 175 8.38 0.90 -4.01
CA LEU A 175 9.58 0.53 -4.78
C LEU A 175 10.43 -0.52 -4.04
N VAL A 176 10.57 -0.40 -2.71
CA VAL A 176 11.27 -1.42 -1.89
C VAL A 176 10.64 -2.78 -2.06
N ARG A 177 9.31 -2.88 -2.02
CA ARG A 177 8.59 -4.14 -2.22
C ARG A 177 8.81 -4.73 -3.62
N GLU A 178 8.79 -3.89 -4.64
CA GLU A 178 9.07 -4.31 -6.03
C GLU A 178 10.52 -4.76 -6.22
N MET A 179 11.46 -4.02 -5.65
CA MET A 179 12.88 -4.41 -5.67
C MET A 179 13.13 -5.72 -4.91
N ALA A 180 12.48 -5.90 -3.76
CA ALA A 180 12.58 -7.14 -3.00
C ALA A 180 12.02 -8.33 -3.78
N GLU A 181 10.88 -8.15 -4.45
CA GLU A 181 10.32 -9.15 -5.37
C GLU A 181 11.32 -9.50 -6.48
N TYR A 182 11.94 -8.49 -7.10
CA TYR A 182 12.96 -8.70 -8.12
C TYR A 182 14.18 -9.45 -7.58
N TYR A 183 14.79 -8.98 -6.46
CA TYR A 183 16.00 -9.62 -5.91
C TYR A 183 15.72 -11.00 -5.34
N SER A 184 14.52 -11.27 -4.85
CA SER A 184 14.12 -12.60 -4.39
C SER A 184 13.99 -13.62 -5.52
N ARG A 185 13.86 -13.19 -6.76
CA ARG A 185 13.70 -14.04 -7.95
C ARG A 185 14.97 -14.21 -8.79
N ILE A 186 16.03 -13.46 -8.50
CA ILE A 186 17.30 -13.61 -9.23
C ILE A 186 17.89 -15.00 -9.03
N ASP A 187 18.25 -15.67 -10.13
CA ASP A 187 19.06 -16.87 -10.15
C ASP A 187 20.54 -16.50 -10.27
N TYR A 188 21.23 -16.37 -9.13
CA TYR A 188 22.60 -15.86 -9.04
C TYR A 188 23.66 -16.75 -9.70
N ASP A 189 23.35 -18.00 -10.06
CA ASP A 189 24.27 -18.83 -10.82
C ASP A 189 24.07 -18.72 -12.36
N GLN A 190 23.10 -17.92 -12.81
CA GLN A 190 22.84 -17.65 -14.23
C GLN A 190 23.15 -16.20 -14.64
N ILE A 191 23.36 -15.29 -13.71
CA ILE A 191 23.82 -13.94 -14.03
C ILE A 191 25.36 -13.88 -13.98
N ASP A 192 25.94 -12.94 -14.75
CA ASP A 192 27.40 -12.74 -14.74
C ASP A 192 27.91 -12.21 -13.38
N GLU A 193 29.20 -12.35 -13.16
CA GLU A 193 29.86 -11.91 -11.92
C GLU A 193 29.69 -10.41 -11.68
N PHE A 194 29.65 -9.61 -12.74
CA PHE A 194 29.48 -8.16 -12.65
C PHE A 194 28.10 -7.81 -12.05
N ASN A 195 27.03 -8.34 -12.63
CA ASN A 195 25.64 -8.08 -12.16
C ASN A 195 25.38 -8.72 -10.80
N THR A 196 26.00 -9.86 -10.47
CA THR A 196 25.98 -10.46 -9.13
C THR A 196 26.56 -9.48 -8.12
N ARG A 197 27.75 -8.92 -8.35
CA ARG A 197 28.40 -7.97 -7.43
C ARG A 197 27.65 -6.65 -7.31
N VAL A 198 27.06 -6.14 -8.39
CA VAL A 198 26.19 -4.96 -8.32
C VAL A 198 25.00 -5.21 -7.39
N SER A 199 24.34 -6.37 -7.54
CA SER A 199 23.21 -6.76 -6.70
C SER A 199 23.61 -6.92 -5.23
N GLU A 200 24.76 -7.53 -4.95
CA GLU A 200 25.31 -7.66 -3.59
C GLU A 200 25.53 -6.29 -2.93
N PHE A 201 26.18 -5.35 -3.64
CA PHE A 201 26.41 -4.01 -3.10
C PHE A 201 25.12 -3.24 -2.83
N ILE A 202 24.13 -3.34 -3.73
CA ILE A 202 22.83 -2.69 -3.55
C ILE A 202 22.11 -3.28 -2.32
N LEU A 203 22.04 -4.59 -2.19
CA LEU A 203 21.41 -5.26 -1.04
C LEU A 203 22.15 -5.03 0.28
N ALA A 204 23.49 -4.85 0.23
CA ALA A 204 24.28 -4.50 1.40
C ALA A 204 24.20 -3.00 1.79
N GLY A 205 23.57 -2.17 0.95
CA GLY A 205 23.50 -0.72 1.15
C GLY A 205 24.77 0.04 0.79
N ASP A 206 25.76 -0.61 0.16
CA ASP A 206 27.01 0.00 -0.28
C ASP A 206 26.86 0.61 -1.69
N LEU A 207 25.99 1.65 -1.74
CA LEU A 207 25.62 2.28 -3.02
C LEU A 207 26.82 2.95 -3.72
N ALA A 208 27.84 3.35 -2.98
CA ALA A 208 29.05 3.94 -3.55
C ALA A 208 29.86 2.91 -4.34
N LYS A 209 30.01 1.69 -3.83
CA LYS A 209 30.65 0.60 -4.56
C LYS A 209 29.82 0.13 -5.74
N ALA A 210 28.49 0.06 -5.61
CA ALA A 210 27.59 -0.24 -6.72
C ALA A 210 27.77 0.78 -7.86
N ASP A 211 27.78 2.08 -7.54
CA ASP A 211 28.00 3.17 -8.50
C ASP A 211 29.37 3.08 -9.19
N SER A 212 30.43 2.88 -8.39
CA SER A 212 31.78 2.75 -8.92
C SER A 212 31.89 1.57 -9.89
N LEU A 213 31.29 0.43 -9.55
CA LEU A 213 31.29 -0.76 -10.39
C LEU A 213 30.47 -0.53 -11.67
N LEU A 214 29.28 0.08 -11.59
CA LEU A 214 28.45 0.39 -12.75
C LEU A 214 29.16 1.35 -13.72
N ARG A 215 29.84 2.39 -13.20
CA ARG A 215 30.61 3.35 -14.02
C ARG A 215 31.86 2.76 -14.62
N SER A 216 32.38 1.63 -14.10
CA SER A 216 33.55 0.98 -14.67
C SER A 216 33.33 0.43 -16.09
N LYS A 217 32.07 0.20 -16.51
CA LYS A 217 31.71 -0.13 -17.90
C LYS A 217 31.73 1.07 -18.84
N GLY A 218 32.05 2.27 -18.36
CA GLY A 218 32.08 3.52 -19.12
C GLY A 218 30.79 4.32 -19.01
N ASP A 219 30.79 5.52 -19.61
CA ASP A 219 29.65 6.41 -19.61
C ASP A 219 28.46 5.83 -20.38
N ILE A 220 27.29 5.82 -19.76
CA ILE A 220 26.11 5.16 -20.32
C ILE A 220 25.59 5.88 -21.57
N ASP A 221 25.67 7.23 -21.60
CA ASP A 221 25.21 8.00 -22.75
C ASP A 221 26.10 7.79 -23.94
N GLU A 222 27.43 7.67 -23.72
CA GLU A 222 28.39 7.34 -24.78
C GLU A 222 28.15 5.93 -25.34
N ARG A 223 27.80 4.96 -24.50
CA ARG A 223 27.46 3.60 -24.90
C ARG A 223 26.15 3.57 -25.72
N ILE A 224 25.14 4.35 -25.32
CA ILE A 224 23.88 4.50 -26.06
C ILE A 224 24.15 5.14 -27.41
N ARG A 225 24.97 6.20 -27.46
CA ARG A 225 25.36 6.87 -28.72
C ARG A 225 26.03 5.93 -29.69
N LYS A 226 27.02 5.15 -29.22
CA LYS A 226 27.72 4.14 -30.05
C LYS A 226 26.76 3.07 -30.56
N LEU A 227 25.83 2.59 -29.75
CA LEU A 227 24.82 1.61 -30.15
C LEU A 227 23.96 2.18 -31.31
N ASN A 228 23.49 3.43 -31.18
CA ASN A 228 22.67 4.08 -32.20
C ASN A 228 23.45 4.35 -33.50
N GLU A 229 24.73 4.68 -33.40
CA GLU A 229 25.61 4.83 -34.57
C GLU A 229 25.78 3.51 -35.31
N HIS A 230 26.00 2.40 -34.61
CA HIS A 230 26.06 1.06 -35.19
C HIS A 230 24.73 0.66 -35.84
N HIS A 231 23.59 0.97 -35.22
CA HIS A 231 22.27 0.70 -35.77
C HIS A 231 22.08 1.42 -37.11
N ASN A 232 22.42 2.71 -37.19
CA ASN A 232 22.31 3.51 -38.42
C ASN A 232 23.23 3.02 -39.51
N ALA A 233 24.43 2.52 -39.16
CA ALA A 233 25.37 1.93 -40.13
C ALA A 233 24.86 0.58 -40.67
N ASN A 234 24.24 -0.24 -39.83
CA ASN A 234 23.71 -1.55 -40.24
C ASN A 234 22.45 -1.44 -41.12
N VAL A 235 21.64 -0.39 -40.97
CA VAL A 235 20.49 -0.11 -41.85
C VAL A 235 20.93 0.15 -43.31
N GLN A 236 22.18 0.59 -43.53
CA GLN A 236 22.75 0.84 -44.86
C GLN A 236 23.39 -0.41 -45.52
N ALA A 237 23.70 -1.47 -44.75
CA ALA A 237 24.40 -2.67 -45.22
C ALA A 237 23.51 -3.93 -45.14
N ARG A 238 22.70 -4.17 -46.18
CA ARG A 238 21.63 -5.19 -46.21
C ARG A 238 22.07 -6.67 -46.28
N GLU A 239 23.34 -7.03 -46.36
CA GLU A 239 23.79 -8.42 -46.63
C GLU A 239 24.49 -9.18 -45.48
N THR A 240 24.70 -8.55 -44.30
CA THR A 240 25.26 -9.22 -43.10
C THR A 240 24.29 -9.27 -41.92
N LEU A 241 23.00 -9.19 -42.18
CA LEU A 241 21.95 -8.75 -41.25
C LEU A 241 21.73 -9.65 -40.01
N GLU A 242 21.63 -10.96 -40.18
CA GLU A 242 21.21 -11.85 -39.05
C GLU A 242 22.19 -11.91 -37.86
N LYS A 243 23.50 -11.91 -38.11
CA LYS A 243 24.51 -11.92 -37.05
C LYS A 243 24.69 -10.56 -36.38
N SER A 244 24.53 -9.49 -37.17
CA SER A 244 24.64 -8.11 -36.71
C SER A 244 23.44 -7.71 -35.86
N GLU A 245 22.22 -8.10 -36.25
CA GLU A 245 20.98 -7.87 -35.47
C GLU A 245 21.01 -8.59 -34.14
N GLN A 246 21.49 -9.83 -34.06
CA GLN A 246 21.62 -10.57 -32.78
C GLN A 246 22.66 -9.92 -31.85
N ALA A 247 23.81 -9.47 -32.39
CA ALA A 247 24.82 -8.79 -31.57
C ALA A 247 24.32 -7.41 -31.08
N GLU A 248 23.57 -6.70 -31.92
CA GLU A 248 22.94 -5.42 -31.54
C GLU A 248 21.86 -5.62 -30.48
N GLN A 249 21.03 -6.64 -30.63
CA GLN A 249 20.01 -7.00 -29.64
C GLN A 249 20.63 -7.31 -28.28
N PHE A 250 21.68 -8.13 -28.25
CA PHE A 250 22.42 -8.45 -27.02
C PHE A 250 23.03 -7.20 -26.38
N SER A 251 23.64 -6.31 -27.16
CA SER A 251 24.21 -5.05 -26.67
C SER A 251 23.15 -4.11 -26.11
N ARG A 252 21.95 -4.10 -26.71
CA ARG A 252 20.79 -3.31 -26.26
C ARG A 252 20.25 -3.84 -24.93
N GLU A 253 20.16 -5.16 -24.76
CA GLU A 253 19.72 -5.80 -23.53
C GLU A 253 20.70 -5.58 -22.37
N ASP A 254 22.03 -5.70 -22.63
CA ASP A 254 23.07 -5.40 -21.63
C ASP A 254 23.00 -3.93 -21.17
N LEU A 255 22.84 -3.02 -22.11
CA LEU A 255 22.72 -1.59 -21.82
C LEU A 255 21.42 -1.26 -21.06
N ALA A 256 20.33 -1.94 -21.38
CA ALA A 256 19.06 -1.81 -20.66
C ALA A 256 19.18 -2.32 -19.22
N GLN A 257 19.91 -3.40 -19.00
CA GLN A 257 20.20 -3.95 -17.68
C GLN A 257 21.07 -2.99 -16.85
N ASP A 258 22.06 -2.37 -17.45
CA ASP A 258 22.87 -1.35 -16.78
C ASP A 258 22.03 -0.13 -16.41
N CYS A 259 21.17 0.37 -17.31
CA CYS A 259 20.23 1.46 -17.03
C CYS A 259 19.33 1.11 -15.84
N PHE A 260 18.81 -0.14 -15.78
CA PHE A 260 17.95 -0.59 -14.70
C PHE A 260 18.70 -0.71 -13.36
N SER A 261 19.98 -1.08 -13.40
CA SER A 261 20.84 -1.12 -12.22
C SER A 261 21.13 0.29 -11.67
N PHE A 262 21.41 1.26 -12.54
CA PHE A 262 21.52 2.66 -12.15
C PHE A 262 20.22 3.22 -11.60
N PHE A 263 19.07 2.92 -12.23
CA PHE A 263 17.76 3.29 -11.74
C PHE A 263 17.56 2.84 -10.29
N ARG A 264 17.74 1.55 -10.00
CA ARG A 264 17.57 0.98 -8.65
C ARG A 264 18.52 1.62 -7.64
N ARG A 265 19.78 1.78 -8.01
CA ARG A 265 20.79 2.44 -7.18
C ARG A 265 20.38 3.87 -6.82
N PHE A 266 19.95 4.69 -7.79
CA PHE A 266 19.54 6.06 -7.54
C PHE A 266 18.24 6.18 -6.76
N ALA A 267 17.32 5.25 -6.94
CA ALA A 267 16.08 5.18 -6.17
C ALA A 267 16.37 4.95 -4.68
N LEU A 268 17.29 4.01 -4.35
CA LEU A 268 17.73 3.77 -2.97
C LEU A 268 18.58 4.91 -2.37
N ASP A 269 19.27 5.67 -3.20
CA ASP A 269 20.05 6.86 -2.79
C ASP A 269 19.16 8.11 -2.62
N ASN A 270 17.85 7.92 -2.71
CA ASN A 270 16.84 8.99 -2.65
C ASN A 270 17.12 10.13 -3.66
N LYS A 271 17.51 9.75 -4.88
CA LYS A 271 17.75 10.67 -6.00
C LYS A 271 16.73 10.43 -7.12
N PRO A 272 15.47 10.85 -6.92
CA PRO A 272 14.35 10.46 -7.78
C PRO A 272 14.50 10.94 -9.22
N ASP A 273 15.11 12.10 -9.46
CA ASP A 273 15.29 12.63 -10.82
C ASP A 273 16.36 11.86 -11.58
N SER A 274 17.43 11.43 -10.89
CA SER A 274 18.43 10.54 -11.47
C SER A 274 17.84 9.15 -11.74
N ALA A 275 17.05 8.62 -10.83
CA ALA A 275 16.36 7.35 -11.03
C ALA A 275 15.41 7.44 -12.26
N LEU A 276 14.61 8.51 -12.35
CA LEU A 276 13.73 8.75 -13.48
C LEU A 276 14.50 8.79 -14.80
N CYS A 277 15.61 9.51 -14.84
CA CYS A 277 16.45 9.61 -16.02
C CYS A 277 16.89 8.23 -16.56
N TYR A 278 17.30 7.32 -15.67
CA TYR A 278 17.79 6.01 -16.10
C TYR A 278 16.67 5.04 -16.48
N ILE A 279 15.50 5.07 -15.82
CA ILE A 279 14.37 4.23 -16.24
C ILE A 279 13.80 4.71 -17.59
N GLU A 280 13.79 6.02 -17.85
CA GLU A 280 13.41 6.57 -19.16
C GLU A 280 14.44 6.24 -20.25
N LYS A 281 15.75 6.28 -19.96
CA LYS A 281 16.80 5.82 -20.87
C LYS A 281 16.59 4.36 -21.26
N ARG A 282 16.29 3.49 -20.27
CA ARG A 282 15.96 2.09 -20.54
C ARG A 282 14.78 1.96 -21.49
N ALA A 283 13.67 2.65 -21.19
CA ALA A 283 12.48 2.64 -22.03
C ALA A 283 12.73 3.21 -23.46
N ALA A 284 13.68 4.13 -23.60
CA ALA A 284 14.05 4.73 -24.89
C ALA A 284 14.90 3.80 -25.76
N LEU A 285 15.63 2.83 -25.19
CA LEU A 285 16.42 1.86 -25.95
C LEU A 285 15.56 0.99 -26.89
N ASP A 286 14.32 0.70 -26.47
CA ASP A 286 13.34 0.02 -27.31
C ASP A 286 11.92 0.44 -26.95
N SER A 287 11.32 1.29 -27.76
CA SER A 287 9.95 1.75 -27.57
C SER A 287 8.89 0.66 -27.82
N THR A 288 9.29 -0.49 -28.35
CA THR A 288 8.43 -1.65 -28.61
C THR A 288 8.55 -2.72 -27.52
N ASN A 289 9.49 -2.58 -26.59
CA ASN A 289 9.60 -3.48 -25.46
C ASN A 289 8.54 -3.10 -24.39
N CYS A 290 7.48 -3.89 -24.34
CA CYS A 290 6.33 -3.61 -23.48
C CYS A 290 6.72 -3.56 -21.97
N GLN A 291 7.63 -4.42 -21.51
CA GLN A 291 8.06 -4.44 -20.12
C GLN A 291 8.82 -3.16 -19.73
N TRP A 292 9.78 -2.72 -20.55
CA TRP A 292 10.56 -1.51 -20.25
C TRP A 292 9.69 -0.25 -20.26
N GLN A 293 8.67 -0.20 -21.12
CA GLN A 293 7.68 0.88 -21.12
C GLN A 293 6.79 0.82 -19.86
N ALA A 294 6.32 -0.37 -19.46
CA ALA A 294 5.51 -0.56 -18.28
C ALA A 294 6.25 -0.18 -16.98
N ASP A 295 7.54 -0.54 -16.86
CA ASP A 295 8.40 -0.20 -15.73
C ASP A 295 8.54 1.33 -15.56
N ALA A 296 8.78 2.05 -16.67
CA ALA A 296 8.86 3.50 -16.64
C ALA A 296 7.51 4.14 -16.25
N GLY A 297 6.41 3.61 -16.78
CA GLY A 297 5.05 4.03 -16.41
C GLY A 297 4.77 3.82 -14.93
N SER A 298 5.11 2.66 -14.38
CA SER A 298 4.95 2.33 -12.96
C SER A 298 5.71 3.29 -12.06
N TYR A 299 6.98 3.57 -12.37
CA TYR A 299 7.78 4.48 -11.57
C TYR A 299 7.23 5.91 -11.56
N LEU A 300 6.81 6.42 -12.73
CA LEU A 300 6.19 7.74 -12.85
C LEU A 300 4.85 7.82 -12.08
N GLN A 301 4.05 6.75 -12.11
CA GLN A 301 2.79 6.69 -11.38
C GLN A 301 3.01 6.76 -9.87
N LYS A 302 3.98 6.01 -9.33
CA LYS A 302 4.35 6.04 -7.90
C LYS A 302 4.79 7.42 -7.43
N ARG A 303 5.30 8.25 -8.35
CA ARG A 303 5.66 9.66 -8.10
C ARG A 303 4.51 10.64 -8.30
N GLY A 304 3.29 10.16 -8.49
CA GLY A 304 2.13 11.02 -8.76
C GLY A 304 2.13 11.68 -10.15
N MET A 305 3.09 11.31 -11.03
CA MET A 305 3.22 11.89 -12.38
C MET A 305 2.30 11.17 -13.38
N THR A 306 1.04 11.01 -13.03
CA THR A 306 0.04 10.17 -13.72
C THR A 306 -0.07 10.44 -15.23
N ARG A 307 -0.02 11.74 -15.63
CA ARG A 307 -0.11 12.11 -17.06
C ARG A 307 1.09 11.60 -17.88
N GLN A 308 2.27 11.56 -17.29
CA GLN A 308 3.47 11.04 -17.96
C GLN A 308 3.49 9.51 -17.92
N ALA A 309 3.11 8.91 -16.79
CA ALA A 309 2.97 7.46 -16.63
C ALA A 309 2.05 6.87 -17.72
N ARG A 310 0.92 7.50 -17.96
CA ARG A 310 -0.04 7.07 -18.99
C ARG A 310 0.58 6.95 -20.37
N LYS A 311 1.50 7.85 -20.77
CA LYS A 311 2.16 7.77 -22.08
C LYS A 311 3.00 6.50 -22.24
N TYR A 312 3.65 6.06 -21.16
CA TYR A 312 4.44 4.84 -21.16
C TYR A 312 3.54 3.60 -21.17
N TYR A 313 2.47 3.61 -20.38
CA TYR A 313 1.47 2.52 -20.41
C TYR A 313 0.79 2.38 -21.76
N ASP A 314 0.42 3.49 -22.40
CA ASP A 314 -0.15 3.47 -23.75
C ASP A 314 0.83 2.85 -24.77
N ARG A 315 2.14 3.12 -24.64
CA ARG A 315 3.18 2.51 -25.49
C ARG A 315 3.32 1.02 -25.19
N ALA A 316 3.37 0.63 -23.92
CA ALA A 316 3.44 -0.77 -23.50
C ALA A 316 2.26 -1.56 -24.08
N LEU A 317 1.05 -1.06 -23.90
CA LEU A 317 -0.16 -1.70 -24.41
C LEU A 317 -0.20 -1.74 -25.93
N LYS A 318 0.19 -0.66 -26.59
CA LYS A 318 0.28 -0.61 -28.06
C LYS A 318 1.27 -1.63 -28.60
N ALA A 319 2.43 -1.77 -27.96
CA ALA A 319 3.44 -2.76 -28.32
C ALA A 319 2.90 -4.19 -28.16
N ALA A 320 2.31 -4.49 -26.97
CA ALA A 320 1.73 -5.81 -26.71
C ALA A 320 0.59 -6.15 -27.70
N ARG A 321 -0.31 -5.20 -27.99
CA ARG A 321 -1.40 -5.39 -28.96
C ARG A 321 -0.90 -5.62 -30.37
N LYS A 322 0.16 -4.90 -30.80
CA LYS A 322 0.76 -5.12 -32.12
C LYS A 322 1.37 -6.51 -32.21
N MET A 323 2.15 -6.91 -31.20
CA MET A 323 2.77 -8.24 -31.17
C MET A 323 1.72 -9.34 -31.19
N ALA A 324 0.63 -9.18 -30.44
CA ALA A 324 -0.48 -10.13 -30.42
C ALA A 324 -1.26 -10.15 -31.76
N ALA A 325 -1.38 -9.03 -32.46
CA ALA A 325 -2.00 -9.00 -33.77
C ALA A 325 -1.15 -9.68 -34.87
N ASP A 326 0.20 -9.51 -34.79
CA ASP A 326 1.13 -10.13 -35.72
C ASP A 326 1.24 -11.65 -35.53
N ASN A 327 1.19 -12.12 -34.27
CA ASN A 327 1.20 -13.54 -33.92
C ASN A 327 0.39 -13.78 -32.63
N PRO A 328 -0.94 -14.01 -32.76
CA PRO A 328 -1.83 -14.19 -31.60
C PRO A 328 -1.42 -15.36 -30.71
N GLU A 329 -1.11 -16.51 -31.29
CA GLU A 329 -0.75 -17.71 -30.52
C GLU A 329 0.45 -17.48 -29.59
N LEU A 330 1.36 -16.58 -29.98
CA LEU A 330 2.60 -16.33 -29.26
C LEU A 330 2.48 -15.19 -28.26
N TYR A 331 1.74 -14.11 -28.61
CA TYR A 331 1.79 -12.87 -27.85
C TYR A 331 0.49 -12.49 -27.16
N GLU A 332 -0.63 -13.25 -27.34
CA GLU A 332 -1.82 -13.04 -26.53
C GLU A 332 -1.59 -13.25 -25.03
N PRO A 333 -0.79 -14.25 -24.58
CA PRO A 333 -0.43 -14.36 -23.16
C PRO A 333 0.28 -13.11 -22.62
N LEU A 334 1.19 -12.54 -23.40
CA LEU A 334 1.89 -11.30 -23.03
C LEU A 334 0.94 -10.11 -22.99
N LEU A 335 0.05 -9.99 -23.97
CA LEU A 335 -0.99 -8.94 -23.99
C LEU A 335 -1.89 -9.05 -22.76
N ALA A 336 -2.37 -10.24 -22.42
CA ALA A 336 -3.24 -10.45 -21.27
C ALA A 336 -2.54 -10.09 -19.95
N LYS A 337 -1.27 -10.49 -19.76
CA LYS A 337 -0.46 -10.09 -18.59
C LYS A 337 -0.27 -8.58 -18.53
N THR A 338 0.07 -7.94 -19.66
CA THR A 338 0.28 -6.49 -19.75
C THR A 338 -0.99 -5.73 -19.35
N LEU A 339 -2.15 -6.14 -19.86
CA LEU A 339 -3.46 -5.58 -19.51
C LEU A 339 -3.74 -5.70 -18.02
N ASN A 340 -3.55 -6.90 -17.44
CA ASN A 340 -3.74 -7.15 -16.00
C ASN A 340 -2.84 -6.26 -15.14
N ASN A 341 -1.56 -6.13 -15.49
CA ASN A 341 -0.62 -5.35 -14.72
C ASN A 341 -0.94 -3.85 -14.77
N ILE A 342 -1.32 -3.33 -15.94
CA ILE A 342 -1.74 -1.92 -16.08
C ILE A 342 -3.03 -1.68 -15.31
N ALA A 343 -4.01 -2.61 -15.36
CA ALA A 343 -5.24 -2.50 -14.58
C ALA A 343 -4.98 -2.47 -13.07
N LEU A 344 -4.04 -3.29 -12.58
CA LEU A 344 -3.65 -3.30 -11.17
C LEU A 344 -3.04 -1.95 -10.74
N LEU A 345 -2.26 -1.30 -11.59
CA LEU A 345 -1.74 0.04 -11.31
C LEU A 345 -2.85 1.10 -11.23
N TYR A 346 -3.89 1.03 -12.09
CA TYR A 346 -5.06 1.90 -11.97
C TYR A 346 -5.89 1.60 -10.71
N THR A 347 -5.96 0.34 -10.27
CA THR A 347 -6.60 -0.03 -9.00
C THR A 347 -5.94 0.67 -7.80
N GLN A 348 -4.61 0.76 -7.79
CA GLN A 348 -3.87 1.45 -6.72
C GLN A 348 -4.18 2.95 -6.63
N THR A 349 -4.60 3.57 -7.73
CA THR A 349 -5.01 4.98 -7.77
C THR A 349 -6.53 5.17 -7.66
N ALA A 350 -7.28 4.11 -7.34
CA ALA A 350 -8.74 4.08 -7.28
C ALA A 350 -9.44 4.52 -8.58
N ASP A 351 -8.77 4.44 -9.73
CA ASP A 351 -9.37 4.73 -11.04
C ASP A 351 -10.07 3.48 -11.60
N VAL A 352 -11.23 3.17 -11.02
CA VAL A 352 -12.06 2.02 -11.39
C VAL A 352 -12.44 2.05 -12.88
N ALA A 353 -12.75 3.24 -13.42
CA ALA A 353 -13.18 3.41 -14.80
C ALA A 353 -12.07 3.05 -15.82
N ALA A 354 -10.82 3.28 -15.46
CA ALA A 354 -9.67 2.91 -16.29
C ALA A 354 -9.27 1.44 -16.08
N ALA A 355 -9.37 0.90 -14.85
CA ALA A 355 -8.93 -0.44 -14.50
C ALA A 355 -9.89 -1.53 -15.05
N GLU A 356 -11.20 -1.34 -14.90
CA GLU A 356 -12.21 -2.37 -15.21
C GLU A 356 -12.13 -2.89 -16.64
N PRO A 357 -12.13 -2.07 -17.71
CA PRO A 357 -12.07 -2.57 -19.08
C PRO A 357 -10.80 -3.35 -19.40
N LEU A 358 -9.66 -2.97 -18.77
CA LEU A 358 -8.41 -3.68 -18.97
C LEU A 358 -8.41 -5.06 -18.30
N PHE A 359 -8.97 -5.18 -17.10
CA PHE A 359 -9.17 -6.47 -16.46
C PHE A 359 -10.12 -7.36 -17.24
N GLN A 360 -11.22 -6.82 -17.76
CA GLN A 360 -12.18 -7.58 -18.56
C GLN A 360 -11.54 -8.11 -19.84
N GLU A 361 -10.76 -7.30 -20.56
CA GLU A 361 -10.02 -7.72 -21.74
C GLU A 361 -8.98 -8.81 -21.39
N SER A 362 -8.21 -8.62 -20.32
CA SER A 362 -7.24 -9.59 -19.83
C SER A 362 -7.91 -10.93 -19.48
N LEU A 363 -9.00 -10.88 -18.71
CA LEU A 363 -9.76 -12.06 -18.31
C LEU A 363 -10.31 -12.83 -19.51
N ALA A 364 -10.86 -12.14 -20.50
CA ALA A 364 -11.36 -12.75 -21.72
C ALA A 364 -10.26 -13.48 -22.50
N LEU A 365 -9.07 -12.88 -22.59
CA LEU A 365 -7.90 -13.50 -23.20
C LEU A 365 -7.44 -14.73 -22.42
N PHE A 366 -7.28 -14.64 -21.11
CA PHE A 366 -6.85 -15.78 -20.29
C PHE A 366 -7.89 -16.92 -20.27
N LYS A 367 -9.19 -16.64 -20.23
CA LYS A 367 -10.24 -17.65 -20.33
C LYS A 367 -10.18 -18.38 -21.69
N ARG A 368 -9.93 -17.66 -22.78
CA ARG A 368 -9.74 -18.28 -24.10
C ARG A 368 -8.48 -19.15 -24.14
N LEU A 369 -7.37 -18.67 -23.62
CA LEU A 369 -6.12 -19.43 -23.55
C LEU A 369 -6.28 -20.67 -22.64
N SER A 370 -6.96 -20.53 -21.51
CA SER A 370 -7.24 -21.63 -20.58
C SER A 370 -8.10 -22.73 -21.23
N SER A 371 -8.98 -22.39 -22.18
CA SER A 371 -9.74 -23.42 -22.92
C SER A 371 -8.85 -24.31 -23.81
N THR A 372 -7.64 -23.91 -24.15
CA THR A 372 -6.68 -24.67 -24.93
C THR A 372 -5.60 -25.32 -24.07
N ASP A 373 -5.23 -24.69 -22.97
CA ASP A 373 -4.26 -25.20 -21.99
C ASP A 373 -4.68 -24.72 -20.57
N GLU A 374 -5.49 -25.53 -19.93
CA GLU A 374 -6.07 -25.24 -18.62
C GLU A 374 -5.00 -25.14 -17.54
N SER A 375 -4.04 -26.08 -17.54
CA SER A 375 -3.01 -26.17 -16.50
C SER A 375 -2.10 -24.93 -16.47
N THR A 376 -1.83 -24.33 -17.62
CA THR A 376 -0.97 -23.16 -17.76
C THR A 376 -1.71 -21.86 -17.47
N TYR A 377 -2.94 -21.70 -17.97
CA TYR A 377 -3.59 -20.38 -17.97
C TYR A 377 -4.67 -20.19 -16.90
N SER A 378 -5.20 -21.26 -16.28
CA SER A 378 -6.17 -21.13 -15.19
C SER A 378 -5.64 -20.34 -13.99
N PRO A 379 -4.36 -20.45 -13.56
CA PRO A 379 -3.82 -19.61 -12.50
C PRO A 379 -3.84 -18.11 -12.84
N TYR A 380 -3.66 -17.74 -14.11
CA TYR A 380 -3.75 -16.33 -14.53
C TYR A 380 -5.21 -15.85 -14.59
N VAL A 381 -6.16 -16.73 -14.96
CA VAL A 381 -7.60 -16.43 -14.82
C VAL A 381 -7.91 -16.13 -13.36
N ALA A 382 -7.48 -17.01 -12.44
CA ALA A 382 -7.70 -16.86 -11.00
C ALA A 382 -7.08 -15.56 -10.46
N SER A 383 -5.83 -15.27 -10.83
CA SER A 383 -5.16 -14.03 -10.42
C SER A 383 -5.89 -12.78 -10.92
N THR A 384 -6.37 -12.79 -12.18
CA THR A 384 -7.13 -11.66 -12.74
C THR A 384 -8.47 -11.47 -12.03
N LEU A 385 -9.18 -12.55 -11.73
CA LEU A 385 -10.45 -12.52 -10.96
C LEU A 385 -10.23 -11.95 -9.55
N ASN A 386 -9.18 -12.39 -8.87
CA ASN A 386 -8.81 -11.86 -7.55
C ASN A 386 -8.49 -10.36 -7.60
N ASN A 387 -7.73 -9.90 -8.60
CA ASN A 387 -7.43 -8.47 -8.78
C ASN A 387 -8.71 -7.66 -9.05
N MET A 388 -9.68 -8.22 -9.80
CA MET A 388 -10.99 -7.60 -10.00
C MET A 388 -11.81 -7.57 -8.71
N ALA A 389 -11.73 -8.59 -7.86
CA ALA A 389 -12.38 -8.59 -6.55
C ALA A 389 -11.82 -7.46 -5.67
N VAL A 390 -10.50 -7.28 -5.65
CA VAL A 390 -9.84 -6.14 -4.96
C VAL A 390 -10.30 -4.79 -5.51
N LEU A 391 -10.44 -4.65 -6.84
CA LEU A 391 -10.95 -3.42 -7.47
C LEU A 391 -12.34 -3.02 -6.95
N TYR A 392 -13.21 -3.99 -6.70
CA TYR A 392 -14.61 -3.76 -6.29
C TYR A 392 -14.83 -3.77 -4.77
N SER A 393 -13.89 -4.26 -3.96
CA SER A 393 -14.06 -4.43 -2.51
C SER A 393 -14.26 -3.11 -1.75
N GLY A 394 -13.86 -1.96 -2.33
CA GLY A 394 -14.06 -0.65 -1.71
C GLY A 394 -15.51 -0.14 -1.66
N ASN A 395 -16.49 -0.87 -2.25
CA ASN A 395 -17.89 -0.49 -2.25
C ASN A 395 -18.78 -1.70 -1.90
N ILE A 396 -19.52 -1.59 -0.80
CA ILE A 396 -20.41 -2.64 -0.30
C ILE A 396 -21.50 -3.04 -1.29
N ASP A 397 -21.93 -2.13 -2.18
CA ASP A 397 -22.89 -2.43 -3.23
C ASP A 397 -22.40 -3.51 -4.20
N ASN A 398 -21.10 -3.71 -4.28
CA ASN A 398 -20.46 -4.74 -5.09
C ASN A 398 -20.25 -6.07 -4.36
N ALA A 399 -20.69 -6.22 -3.10
CA ALA A 399 -20.40 -7.39 -2.26
C ALA A 399 -20.71 -8.73 -2.96
N GLY A 400 -21.87 -8.84 -3.61
CA GLY A 400 -22.25 -10.06 -4.35
C GLY A 400 -21.33 -10.35 -5.55
N ARG A 401 -20.82 -9.31 -6.21
CA ARG A 401 -19.86 -9.44 -7.32
C ARG A 401 -18.48 -9.87 -6.80
N VAL A 402 -18.04 -9.28 -5.70
CA VAL A 402 -16.78 -9.64 -5.04
C VAL A 402 -16.80 -11.09 -4.59
N GLU A 403 -17.91 -11.53 -3.96
CA GLU A 403 -18.08 -12.92 -3.53
C GLU A 403 -17.97 -13.89 -4.71
N GLN A 404 -18.67 -13.62 -5.82
CA GLN A 404 -18.61 -14.46 -7.02
C GLN A 404 -17.19 -14.58 -7.58
N LEU A 405 -16.47 -13.45 -7.67
CA LEU A 405 -15.09 -13.42 -8.16
C LEU A 405 -14.15 -14.23 -7.28
N LEU A 406 -14.24 -14.06 -5.96
CA LEU A 406 -13.39 -14.80 -5.00
C LEU A 406 -13.72 -16.29 -4.99
N GLN A 407 -15.00 -16.69 -5.10
CA GLN A 407 -15.39 -18.10 -5.18
C GLN A 407 -14.94 -18.74 -6.49
N GLU A 408 -15.08 -18.04 -7.64
CA GLU A 408 -14.55 -18.53 -8.92
C GLU A 408 -13.03 -18.70 -8.84
N THR A 409 -12.31 -17.74 -8.25
CA THR A 409 -10.87 -17.82 -8.02
C THR A 409 -10.49 -19.03 -7.17
N LEU A 410 -11.19 -19.23 -6.05
CA LEU A 410 -10.97 -20.36 -5.15
C LEU A 410 -11.19 -21.71 -5.85
N ASN A 411 -12.28 -21.84 -6.60
CA ASN A 411 -12.59 -23.07 -7.35
C ASN A 411 -11.48 -23.40 -8.35
N ILE A 412 -10.95 -22.40 -9.05
CA ILE A 412 -9.85 -22.60 -10.00
C ILE A 412 -8.60 -23.10 -9.27
N TYR A 413 -8.19 -22.48 -8.17
CA TYR A 413 -6.99 -22.93 -7.45
C TYR A 413 -7.17 -24.32 -6.83
N MET A 414 -8.37 -24.64 -6.32
CA MET A 414 -8.66 -25.95 -5.72
C MET A 414 -8.77 -27.08 -6.76
N SER A 415 -9.08 -26.77 -8.02
CA SER A 415 -9.17 -27.77 -9.11
C SER A 415 -7.82 -28.11 -9.75
N GLN A 416 -6.74 -27.38 -9.41
CA GLN A 416 -5.41 -27.61 -10.01
C GLN A 416 -4.75 -28.87 -9.44
N ASP A 417 -4.05 -29.62 -10.28
CA ASP A 417 -3.26 -30.80 -9.87
C ASP A 417 -2.17 -30.48 -8.83
N ASN A 418 -1.77 -29.21 -8.73
CA ASN A 418 -0.71 -28.72 -7.85
C ASN A 418 -1.23 -27.76 -6.77
N VAL A 419 -2.33 -28.12 -6.11
CA VAL A 419 -3.01 -27.30 -5.07
C VAL A 419 -2.05 -26.80 -4.01
N GLU A 420 -1.04 -27.59 -3.62
CA GLU A 420 -0.04 -27.21 -2.61
C GLU A 420 0.73 -25.93 -3.01
N THR A 421 0.98 -25.73 -4.30
CA THR A 421 1.65 -24.52 -4.81
C THR A 421 0.81 -23.25 -4.61
N PHE A 422 -0.53 -23.40 -4.65
CA PHE A 422 -1.45 -22.27 -4.52
C PHE A 422 -2.01 -22.11 -3.09
N SER A 423 -1.59 -22.95 -2.15
CA SER A 423 -2.08 -22.92 -0.77
C SER A 423 -2.02 -21.54 -0.10
N PRO A 424 -0.95 -20.73 -0.25
CA PRO A 424 -0.93 -19.37 0.31
C PRO A 424 -2.00 -18.45 -0.29
N ALA A 425 -2.24 -18.55 -1.61
CA ALA A 425 -3.29 -17.78 -2.29
C ALA A 425 -4.69 -18.23 -1.84
N VAL A 426 -4.90 -19.53 -1.66
CA VAL A 426 -6.15 -20.10 -1.14
C VAL A 426 -6.45 -19.57 0.26
N ALA A 427 -5.46 -19.58 1.17
CA ALA A 427 -5.63 -19.04 2.52
C ALA A 427 -5.97 -17.54 2.51
N SER A 428 -5.29 -16.76 1.67
CA SER A 428 -5.59 -15.34 1.50
C SER A 428 -7.01 -15.09 0.96
N ILE A 429 -7.49 -15.92 0.02
CA ILE A 429 -8.86 -15.80 -0.51
C ILE A 429 -9.90 -16.14 0.58
N TRP A 430 -9.66 -17.16 1.40
CA TRP A 430 -10.55 -17.46 2.52
C TRP A 430 -10.60 -16.30 3.52
N ASN A 431 -9.46 -15.66 3.84
CA ASN A 431 -9.44 -14.47 4.68
C ASN A 431 -10.21 -13.31 4.05
N ASN A 432 -10.09 -13.08 2.75
CA ASN A 432 -10.84 -12.03 2.04
C ASN A 432 -12.35 -12.31 1.98
N LEU A 433 -12.75 -13.57 1.78
CA LEU A 433 -14.15 -13.98 1.87
C LEU A 433 -14.71 -13.80 3.27
N ALA A 434 -13.92 -14.12 4.30
CA ALA A 434 -14.31 -13.92 5.68
C ALA A 434 -14.57 -12.44 6.00
N LEU A 435 -13.67 -11.54 5.56
CA LEU A 435 -13.87 -10.09 5.70
C LEU A 435 -15.15 -9.62 5.01
N LEU A 436 -15.39 -10.07 3.77
CA LEU A 436 -16.62 -9.75 3.03
C LEU A 436 -17.87 -10.24 3.75
N TYR A 437 -17.86 -11.44 4.30
CA TYR A 437 -18.98 -12.01 5.04
C TYR A 437 -19.22 -11.26 6.38
N ASP A 438 -18.16 -10.84 7.06
CA ASP A 438 -18.27 -9.99 8.25
C ASP A 438 -18.89 -8.63 7.92
N GLU A 439 -18.45 -7.97 6.85
CA GLU A 439 -19.02 -6.69 6.38
C GLU A 439 -20.48 -6.79 5.95
N THR A 440 -20.89 -7.94 5.44
CA THR A 440 -22.28 -8.22 5.00
C THR A 440 -23.15 -8.86 6.07
N GLY A 441 -22.66 -9.03 7.31
CA GLY A 441 -23.39 -9.56 8.45
C GLY A 441 -23.58 -11.10 8.45
N ARG A 442 -22.81 -11.81 7.63
CA ARG A 442 -22.82 -13.29 7.55
C ARG A 442 -21.75 -13.87 8.47
N TYR A 443 -21.96 -13.73 9.77
CA TYR A 443 -20.93 -13.97 10.78
C TYR A 443 -20.49 -15.44 10.90
N GLU A 444 -21.40 -16.40 10.74
CA GLU A 444 -21.08 -17.84 10.75
C GLU A 444 -20.23 -18.24 9.54
N ASP A 445 -20.55 -17.71 8.35
CA ASP A 445 -19.77 -17.96 7.16
C ASP A 445 -18.38 -17.32 7.28
N SER A 446 -18.31 -16.12 7.84
CA SER A 446 -17.06 -15.41 8.12
C SER A 446 -16.15 -16.22 9.03
N GLU A 447 -16.66 -16.71 10.16
CA GLU A 447 -15.91 -17.54 11.11
C GLU A 447 -15.33 -18.78 10.43
N GLN A 448 -16.16 -19.52 9.65
CA GLN A 448 -15.69 -20.71 8.95
C GLN A 448 -14.53 -20.42 7.99
N MET A 449 -14.58 -19.29 7.28
CA MET A 449 -13.53 -18.94 6.34
C MET A 449 -12.24 -18.53 7.06
N TYR A 450 -12.33 -17.77 8.17
CA TYR A 450 -11.15 -17.46 8.99
C TYR A 450 -10.49 -18.72 9.56
N LEU A 451 -11.28 -19.66 10.08
CA LEU A 451 -10.74 -20.92 10.63
C LEU A 451 -10.03 -21.76 9.56
N LYS A 452 -10.59 -21.84 8.34
CA LYS A 452 -9.91 -22.50 7.21
C LYS A 452 -8.60 -21.81 6.83
N ALA A 453 -8.58 -20.48 6.82
CA ALA A 453 -7.38 -19.70 6.54
C ALA A 453 -6.30 -19.95 7.60
N LEU A 454 -6.67 -19.92 8.89
CA LEU A 454 -5.77 -20.19 10.01
C LEU A 454 -5.19 -21.59 9.97
N ASP A 455 -6.01 -22.62 9.72
CA ASP A 455 -5.52 -24.01 9.60
C ASP A 455 -4.48 -24.13 8.48
N LEU A 456 -4.75 -23.53 7.33
CA LEU A 456 -3.84 -23.60 6.19
C LEU A 456 -2.55 -22.78 6.42
N TYR A 457 -2.63 -21.56 6.96
CA TYR A 457 -1.45 -20.78 7.32
C TYR A 457 -0.62 -21.49 8.42
N GLY A 458 -1.27 -22.13 9.39
CA GLY A 458 -0.61 -22.94 10.41
C GLY A 458 0.16 -24.11 9.81
N GLN A 459 -0.41 -24.81 8.84
CA GLN A 459 0.26 -25.89 8.12
C GLN A 459 1.45 -25.37 7.28
N LEU A 460 1.28 -24.24 6.58
CA LEU A 460 2.35 -23.60 5.81
C LEU A 460 3.48 -23.08 6.71
N GLY A 461 3.15 -22.61 7.91
CA GLY A 461 4.09 -22.06 8.89
C GLY A 461 4.92 -23.09 9.65
N GLN A 462 4.62 -24.40 9.58
CA GLN A 462 5.30 -25.42 10.38
C GLN A 462 6.83 -25.44 10.23
N ASN A 463 7.34 -25.08 9.06
CA ASN A 463 8.78 -25.11 8.75
C ASN A 463 9.36 -23.74 8.39
N THR A 464 8.57 -22.67 8.45
CA THR A 464 8.97 -21.31 8.03
C THR A 464 8.17 -20.25 8.76
N ARG A 465 8.75 -19.06 8.93
CA ARG A 465 8.07 -17.87 9.46
C ARG A 465 7.49 -16.98 8.37
N ALA A 466 7.54 -17.41 7.13
CA ALA A 466 7.15 -16.59 5.97
C ALA A 466 5.68 -16.14 6.01
N TYR A 467 4.83 -16.89 6.70
CA TYR A 467 3.38 -16.63 6.79
C TYR A 467 2.91 -16.15 8.17
N ASP A 468 3.84 -15.90 9.11
CA ASP A 468 3.51 -15.44 10.46
C ASP A 468 2.66 -14.16 10.45
N ALA A 469 2.94 -13.22 9.53
CA ALA A 469 2.19 -11.97 9.42
C ALA A 469 0.73 -12.19 8.95
N ASP A 470 0.54 -13.06 7.96
CA ASP A 470 -0.80 -13.38 7.42
C ASP A 470 -1.62 -14.18 8.44
N TYR A 471 -0.96 -15.10 9.16
CA TYR A 471 -1.57 -15.84 10.26
C TYR A 471 -2.03 -14.89 11.38
N ALA A 472 -1.17 -13.99 11.84
CA ALA A 472 -1.50 -13.01 12.87
C ALA A 472 -2.60 -12.02 12.42
N ALA A 473 -2.60 -11.61 11.13
CA ALA A 473 -3.66 -10.78 10.58
C ALA A 473 -5.01 -11.50 10.61
N THR A 474 -5.02 -12.79 10.29
CA THR A 474 -6.24 -13.61 10.32
C THR A 474 -6.74 -13.81 11.76
N LEU A 475 -5.83 -14.04 12.72
CA LEU A 475 -6.18 -14.10 14.15
C LEU A 475 -6.81 -12.78 14.64
N ASN A 476 -6.21 -11.65 14.31
CA ASN A 476 -6.72 -10.33 14.66
C ASN A 476 -8.10 -10.07 14.06
N ASN A 477 -8.35 -10.48 12.82
CA ASN A 477 -9.64 -10.32 12.15
C ASN A 477 -10.71 -11.23 12.81
N LEU A 478 -10.38 -12.49 13.09
CA LEU A 478 -11.28 -13.42 13.80
C LEU A 478 -11.58 -12.93 15.21
N SER A 479 -10.59 -12.39 15.92
CA SER A 479 -10.77 -11.74 17.21
C SER A 479 -11.79 -10.59 17.11
N ALA A 480 -11.67 -9.73 16.11
CA ALA A 480 -12.62 -8.63 15.89
C ALA A 480 -14.04 -9.14 15.61
N LEU A 481 -14.19 -10.24 14.86
CA LEU A 481 -15.48 -10.90 14.65
C LEU A 481 -16.09 -11.40 15.96
N TYR A 482 -15.32 -12.10 16.80
CA TYR A 482 -15.79 -12.63 18.11
C TYR A 482 -16.10 -11.50 19.09
N PHE A 483 -15.38 -10.38 19.03
CA PHE A 483 -15.67 -9.21 19.82
C PHE A 483 -17.05 -8.60 19.53
N LYS A 484 -17.47 -8.59 18.25
CA LYS A 484 -18.80 -8.12 17.83
C LYS A 484 -19.93 -9.00 18.39
N ASP A 485 -19.71 -10.29 18.53
CA ASP A 485 -20.68 -11.22 19.12
C ASP A 485 -20.94 -10.93 20.61
N GLY A 486 -19.99 -10.33 21.32
CA GLY A 486 -20.11 -9.96 22.75
C GLY A 486 -20.18 -11.16 23.72
N SER A 487 -20.63 -12.32 23.27
CA SER A 487 -20.68 -13.56 24.07
C SER A 487 -19.33 -14.28 24.11
N ARG A 488 -18.42 -13.97 23.20
CA ARG A 488 -17.12 -14.63 23.00
C ARG A 488 -15.92 -13.72 23.30
N LEU A 489 -16.08 -12.80 24.27
CA LEU A 489 -15.03 -11.84 24.62
C LEU A 489 -13.72 -12.50 25.05
N PHE A 490 -13.79 -13.63 25.76
CA PHE A 490 -12.61 -14.37 26.19
C PHE A 490 -11.86 -14.99 25.00
N ASP A 491 -12.57 -15.70 24.11
CA ASP A 491 -11.98 -16.28 22.90
C ASP A 491 -11.36 -15.17 22.00
N SER A 492 -12.09 -14.06 21.87
CA SER A 492 -11.60 -12.86 21.16
C SER A 492 -10.27 -12.36 21.71
N HIS A 493 -10.18 -12.27 23.03
CA HIS A 493 -8.97 -11.81 23.71
C HIS A 493 -7.79 -12.77 23.53
N GLU A 494 -7.99 -14.08 23.67
CA GLU A 494 -6.92 -15.08 23.45
C GLU A 494 -6.33 -14.99 22.04
N LEU A 495 -7.20 -14.94 21.01
CA LEU A 495 -6.74 -14.80 19.62
C LEU A 495 -5.93 -13.51 19.39
N LEU A 496 -6.36 -12.41 19.99
CA LEU A 496 -5.67 -11.14 19.84
C LEU A 496 -4.32 -11.11 20.55
N VAL A 497 -4.22 -11.72 21.73
CA VAL A 497 -2.94 -11.86 22.45
C VAL A 497 -1.96 -12.70 21.64
N GLU A 498 -2.39 -13.81 21.03
CA GLU A 498 -1.55 -14.60 20.14
C GLU A 498 -1.07 -13.78 18.93
N ALA A 499 -1.96 -13.04 18.28
CA ALA A 499 -1.61 -12.15 17.16
C ALA A 499 -0.57 -11.09 17.58
N LEU A 500 -0.75 -10.49 18.77
CA LEU A 500 0.18 -9.50 19.32
C LEU A 500 1.57 -10.06 19.60
N ASP A 501 1.67 -11.27 20.12
CA ASP A 501 2.96 -11.92 20.36
C ASP A 501 3.72 -12.16 19.04
N ILE A 502 2.99 -12.52 17.99
CA ILE A 502 3.58 -12.67 16.66
C ILE A 502 4.02 -11.32 16.11
N TYR A 503 3.15 -10.29 16.14
CA TYR A 503 3.49 -8.97 15.63
C TYR A 503 4.65 -8.31 16.38
N ARG A 504 4.75 -8.50 17.72
CA ARG A 504 5.90 -8.01 18.50
C ARG A 504 7.21 -8.65 18.05
N ARG A 505 7.22 -9.96 17.78
CA ARG A 505 8.40 -10.65 17.24
C ARG A 505 8.77 -10.14 15.85
N LEU A 506 7.77 -10.00 14.97
CA LEU A 506 7.98 -9.48 13.62
C LEU A 506 8.46 -8.02 13.63
N ALA A 507 7.88 -7.17 14.47
CA ALA A 507 8.29 -5.77 14.60
C ALA A 507 9.70 -5.61 15.20
N ALA A 508 10.15 -6.54 16.04
CA ALA A 508 11.53 -6.58 16.52
C ALA A 508 12.52 -6.92 15.40
N ASP A 509 12.10 -7.71 14.42
CA ASP A 509 12.91 -8.05 13.25
C ASP A 509 12.89 -6.97 12.17
N ASP A 510 11.71 -6.39 11.87
CA ASP A 510 11.49 -5.31 10.90
C ASP A 510 10.38 -4.37 11.41
N ALA A 511 10.79 -3.36 12.18
CA ALA A 511 9.86 -2.40 12.79
C ALA A 511 9.09 -1.61 11.73
N GLN A 512 9.71 -1.23 10.63
CA GLN A 512 9.09 -0.41 9.60
C GLN A 512 7.94 -1.15 8.89
N GLN A 513 8.08 -2.45 8.69
CA GLN A 513 7.05 -3.27 8.05
C GLN A 513 5.93 -3.66 9.02
N TYR A 514 6.25 -4.02 10.26
CA TYR A 514 5.30 -4.70 11.13
C TYR A 514 4.78 -3.85 12.31
N SER A 515 5.44 -2.72 12.64
CA SER A 515 4.91 -1.83 13.69
C SER A 515 3.52 -1.26 13.37
N PRO A 516 3.12 -0.96 12.10
CA PRO A 516 1.75 -0.57 11.80
C PRO A 516 0.72 -1.62 12.20
N LEU A 517 1.01 -2.89 11.92
CA LEU A 517 0.13 -4.01 12.24
C LEU A 517 0.05 -4.23 13.76
N LEU A 518 1.19 -4.13 14.44
CA LEU A 518 1.25 -4.16 15.90
C LEU A 518 0.39 -3.04 16.53
N ALA A 519 0.50 -1.81 16.02
CA ALA A 519 -0.27 -0.68 16.54
C ALA A 519 -1.78 -0.86 16.36
N VAL A 520 -2.21 -1.43 15.22
CA VAL A 520 -3.63 -1.76 14.98
C VAL A 520 -4.11 -2.84 15.97
N ALA A 521 -3.34 -3.90 16.17
CA ALA A 521 -3.69 -4.97 17.09
C ALA A 521 -3.74 -4.47 18.56
N LEU A 522 -2.80 -3.59 18.96
CA LEU A 522 -2.82 -2.94 20.28
C LEU A 522 -4.05 -2.06 20.47
N ASN A 523 -4.46 -1.34 19.44
CA ASN A 523 -5.70 -0.56 19.51
C ASN A 523 -6.93 -1.45 19.67
N ASN A 524 -6.99 -2.60 18.99
CA ASN A 524 -8.05 -3.58 19.17
C ASN A 524 -8.01 -4.16 20.57
N LEU A 525 -6.83 -4.48 21.13
CA LEU A 525 -6.68 -4.92 22.52
C LEU A 525 -7.21 -3.87 23.49
N SER A 526 -6.87 -2.61 23.29
CA SER A 526 -7.38 -1.53 24.12
C SER A 526 -8.91 -1.49 24.17
N VAL A 527 -9.56 -1.64 23.00
CA VAL A 527 -11.03 -1.67 22.92
C VAL A 527 -11.62 -2.85 23.68
N GLN A 528 -11.02 -4.04 23.57
CA GLN A 528 -11.45 -5.25 24.29
C GLN A 528 -11.27 -5.10 25.81
N GLU A 529 -10.13 -4.61 26.25
CA GLU A 529 -9.82 -4.41 27.67
C GLU A 529 -10.80 -3.40 28.32
N PHE A 530 -11.13 -2.31 27.62
CA PHE A 530 -12.16 -1.39 28.09
C PHE A 530 -13.55 -2.04 28.18
N ALA A 531 -13.92 -2.87 27.20
CA ALA A 531 -15.17 -3.60 27.22
C ALA A 531 -15.27 -4.61 28.39
N MET A 532 -14.14 -5.22 28.76
CA MET A 532 -14.00 -6.10 29.91
C MET A 532 -13.83 -5.35 31.25
N ASN A 533 -13.88 -4.01 31.21
CA ASN A 533 -13.69 -3.13 32.38
C ASN A 533 -12.25 -3.13 32.95
N HIS A 534 -11.27 -3.59 32.19
CA HIS A 534 -9.84 -3.56 32.52
C HIS A 534 -9.24 -2.23 32.10
N LYS A 535 -9.60 -1.13 32.74
CA LYS A 535 -9.29 0.24 32.29
C LYS A 535 -7.81 0.52 32.19
N GLU A 536 -6.99 0.07 33.10
CA GLU A 536 -5.54 0.31 33.13
C GLU A 536 -4.84 -0.40 31.96
N GLN A 537 -5.20 -1.66 31.71
CA GLN A 537 -4.67 -2.44 30.59
C GLN A 537 -5.09 -1.84 29.25
N GLY A 538 -6.36 -1.43 29.12
CA GLY A 538 -6.86 -0.76 27.92
C GLY A 538 -6.16 0.56 27.63
N GLU A 539 -5.91 1.37 28.68
CA GLU A 539 -5.14 2.61 28.57
C GLU A 539 -3.69 2.34 28.14
N GLN A 540 -3.04 1.36 28.76
CA GLN A 540 -1.67 0.98 28.45
C GLN A 540 -1.51 0.52 26.98
N ALA A 541 -2.38 -0.38 26.52
CA ALA A 541 -2.35 -0.86 25.14
C ALA A 541 -2.57 0.27 24.14
N PHE A 542 -3.50 1.20 24.44
CA PHE A 542 -3.75 2.34 23.59
C PHE A 542 -2.56 3.29 23.52
N MET A 543 -1.95 3.60 24.65
CA MET A 543 -0.77 4.48 24.69
C MET A 543 0.41 3.85 23.96
N GLU A 544 0.65 2.54 24.10
CA GLU A 544 1.66 1.80 23.34
C GLU A 544 1.41 1.93 21.83
N SER A 545 0.15 1.81 21.39
CA SER A 545 -0.24 2.02 19.99
C SER A 545 0.10 3.44 19.49
N LEU A 546 -0.23 4.48 20.29
CA LEU A 546 0.08 5.87 19.95
C LEU A 546 1.60 6.12 19.88
N ASP A 547 2.39 5.53 20.80
CA ASP A 547 3.84 5.68 20.78
C ASP A 547 4.48 5.08 19.52
N ILE A 548 3.93 3.95 19.05
CA ILE A 548 4.32 3.38 17.76
C ILE A 548 3.99 4.35 16.63
N TYR A 549 2.77 4.89 16.57
CA TYR A 549 2.41 5.87 15.53
C TYR A 549 3.25 7.14 15.61
N ARG A 550 3.59 7.65 16.81
CA ARG A 550 4.52 8.79 16.99
C ARG A 550 5.90 8.51 16.39
N ALA A 551 6.40 7.29 16.58
CA ALA A 551 7.66 6.88 15.97
C ALA A 551 7.56 6.83 14.44
N MET A 552 6.45 6.29 13.91
CA MET A 552 6.24 6.11 12.48
C MET A 552 5.95 7.40 11.72
N VAL A 553 5.35 8.39 12.39
CA VAL A 553 5.12 9.73 11.82
C VAL A 553 6.44 10.39 11.40
N LYS A 554 7.56 10.07 12.07
CA LYS A 554 8.89 10.58 11.67
C LYS A 554 9.29 10.12 10.28
N ASP A 555 8.93 8.88 9.93
CA ASP A 555 9.33 8.25 8.67
C ASP A 555 8.29 8.46 7.55
N SER A 556 7.00 8.50 7.88
CA SER A 556 5.89 8.60 6.92
C SER A 556 4.75 9.47 7.47
N PRO A 557 4.93 10.79 7.57
CA PRO A 557 3.96 11.67 8.20
C PRO A 557 2.59 11.67 7.50
N ARG A 558 2.53 11.62 6.17
CA ARG A 558 1.25 11.61 5.44
C ARG A 558 0.39 10.40 5.75
N SER A 559 1.00 9.22 5.92
CA SER A 559 0.29 7.98 6.20
C SER A 559 -0.17 7.85 7.65
N TYR A 560 0.68 8.25 8.60
CA TYR A 560 0.45 7.96 10.01
C TYR A 560 -0.01 9.15 10.85
N LEU A 561 0.27 10.38 10.43
CA LEU A 561 -0.16 11.56 11.16
C LEU A 561 -1.71 11.70 11.27
N PRO A 562 -2.52 11.36 10.23
CA PRO A 562 -3.97 11.35 10.37
C PRO A 562 -4.46 10.33 11.41
N ILE A 563 -3.84 9.15 11.46
CA ILE A 563 -4.18 8.08 12.39
C ILE A 563 -3.82 8.50 13.82
N LEU A 564 -2.60 9.00 14.01
CA LEU A 564 -2.13 9.52 15.29
C LEU A 564 -3.03 10.66 15.79
N ALA A 565 -3.30 11.66 14.94
CA ALA A 565 -4.10 12.82 15.30
C ALA A 565 -5.51 12.43 15.76
N LYS A 566 -6.14 11.48 15.04
CA LYS A 566 -7.46 10.95 15.42
C LYS A 566 -7.38 10.15 16.73
N GLY A 567 -6.41 9.28 16.88
CA GLY A 567 -6.23 8.48 18.11
C GLY A 567 -6.00 9.36 19.34
N LEU A 568 -5.17 10.39 19.23
CA LEU A 568 -4.96 11.39 20.28
C LEU A 568 -6.26 12.12 20.64
N TYR A 569 -7.06 12.51 19.63
CA TYR A 569 -8.36 13.13 19.84
C TYR A 569 -9.31 12.20 20.62
N ASP A 570 -9.43 10.95 20.20
CA ASP A 570 -10.34 9.98 20.82
C ASP A 570 -9.95 9.71 22.29
N GLN A 571 -8.67 9.62 22.58
CA GLN A 571 -8.19 9.46 23.95
C GLN A 571 -8.36 10.72 24.78
N ALA A 572 -8.16 11.90 24.21
CA ALA A 572 -8.42 13.17 24.90
C ALA A 572 -9.89 13.29 25.33
N ILE A 573 -10.84 12.83 24.50
CA ILE A 573 -12.27 12.76 24.84
C ILE A 573 -12.50 11.81 26.03
N ARG A 574 -11.84 10.65 26.06
CA ARG A 574 -11.97 9.70 27.18
C ARG A 574 -11.49 10.30 28.51
N TYR A 575 -10.33 10.98 28.50
CA TYR A 575 -9.85 11.68 29.69
C TYR A 575 -10.78 12.82 30.11
N TYR A 576 -11.34 13.57 29.16
CA TYR A 576 -12.35 14.59 29.43
C TYR A 576 -13.59 14.01 30.13
N GLN A 577 -14.09 12.87 29.64
CA GLN A 577 -15.24 12.18 30.23
C GLN A 577 -14.96 11.61 31.63
N ASN A 578 -13.70 11.23 31.93
CA ASN A 578 -13.25 10.76 33.22
C ASN A 578 -12.77 11.90 34.14
N ASP A 579 -13.00 13.16 33.79
CA ASP A 579 -12.63 14.37 34.53
C ASP A 579 -11.10 14.58 34.68
N ASP A 580 -10.26 13.87 33.93
CA ASP A 580 -8.81 14.08 33.88
C ASP A 580 -8.48 15.19 32.87
N MET A 581 -8.74 16.44 33.28
CA MET A 581 -8.61 17.60 32.39
C MET A 581 -7.17 17.88 31.98
N GLU A 582 -6.18 17.47 32.76
CA GLU A 582 -4.76 17.71 32.45
C GLU A 582 -4.28 16.85 31.29
N LYS A 583 -4.54 15.53 31.37
CA LYS A 583 -4.22 14.62 30.27
C LYS A 583 -5.04 14.93 29.02
N SER A 584 -6.32 15.29 29.19
CA SER A 584 -7.18 15.69 28.08
C SER A 584 -6.62 16.90 27.34
N GLU A 585 -6.19 17.95 28.06
CA GLU A 585 -5.59 19.16 27.46
C GLU A 585 -4.33 18.80 26.65
N ALA A 586 -3.42 18.02 27.25
CA ALA A 586 -2.19 17.63 26.61
C ALA A 586 -2.41 16.89 25.29
N LEU A 587 -3.31 15.93 25.28
CA LEU A 587 -3.60 15.13 24.07
C LEU A 587 -4.41 15.91 23.02
N PHE A 588 -5.34 16.78 23.42
CA PHE A 588 -5.99 17.68 22.45
C PHE A 588 -4.99 18.64 21.82
N GLN A 589 -4.03 19.14 22.59
CA GLN A 589 -2.99 20.01 22.03
C GLN A 589 -2.11 19.26 21.01
N GLU A 590 -1.64 18.05 21.35
CA GLU A 590 -0.84 17.22 20.44
C GLU A 590 -1.63 16.87 19.16
N SER A 591 -2.92 16.51 19.30
CA SER A 591 -3.80 16.26 18.16
C SER A 591 -3.99 17.50 17.27
N LEU A 592 -4.14 18.68 17.89
CA LEU A 592 -4.27 19.96 17.17
C LEU A 592 -3.00 20.25 16.36
N ASP A 593 -1.83 20.07 16.95
CA ASP A 593 -0.55 20.30 16.28
C ASP A 593 -0.34 19.32 15.12
N ALA A 594 -0.78 18.06 15.28
CA ALA A 594 -0.79 17.08 14.21
C ALA A 594 -1.71 17.46 13.04
N TYR A 595 -2.94 17.89 13.32
CA TYR A 595 -3.85 18.34 12.24
C TYR A 595 -3.43 19.65 11.59
N ARG A 596 -2.80 20.58 12.33
CA ARG A 596 -2.19 21.78 11.75
C ARG A 596 -1.06 21.44 10.80
N THR A 597 -0.24 20.44 11.16
CA THR A 597 0.81 19.90 10.28
C THR A 597 0.19 19.31 9.02
N LEU A 598 -0.85 18.49 9.14
CA LEU A 598 -1.59 17.95 8.00
C LEU A 598 -2.20 19.06 7.12
N GLY A 599 -2.72 20.10 7.71
CA GLY A 599 -3.24 21.28 7.00
C GLY A 599 -2.16 21.98 6.17
N SER A 600 -0.93 22.07 6.69
CA SER A 600 0.21 22.62 5.94
C SER A 600 0.63 21.74 4.74
N LEU A 601 0.36 20.42 4.81
CA LEU A 601 0.68 19.44 3.76
C LEU A 601 -0.40 19.35 2.66
N ASN A 602 -1.68 19.49 3.03
CA ASN A 602 -2.83 19.22 2.17
C ASN A 602 -3.77 20.45 2.02
N GLY A 603 -3.29 21.64 2.36
CA GLY A 603 -4.10 22.86 2.30
C GLY A 603 -5.27 22.83 3.30
N ASN A 604 -6.44 23.31 2.90
CA ASN A 604 -7.59 23.51 3.79
C ASN A 604 -8.37 22.21 4.13
N ALA A 605 -7.90 21.05 3.72
CA ALA A 605 -8.65 19.79 3.86
C ALA A 605 -8.96 19.41 5.32
N TYR A 606 -8.14 19.84 6.28
CA TYR A 606 -8.28 19.50 7.71
C TYR A 606 -8.78 20.65 8.59
N LEU A 607 -9.22 21.76 8.00
CA LEU A 607 -9.77 22.89 8.78
C LEU A 607 -10.98 22.51 9.66
N PRO A 608 -11.92 21.64 9.24
CA PRO A 608 -13.01 21.18 10.10
C PRO A 608 -12.54 20.49 11.36
N GLU A 609 -11.53 19.61 11.26
CA GLU A 609 -10.93 18.88 12.39
C GLU A 609 -10.21 19.84 13.33
N VAL A 610 -9.46 20.81 12.79
CA VAL A 610 -8.79 21.85 13.57
C VAL A 610 -9.83 22.68 14.34
N ALA A 611 -10.91 23.13 13.71
CA ALA A 611 -11.97 23.88 14.38
C ALA A 611 -12.63 23.07 15.52
N LYS A 612 -12.88 21.78 15.28
CA LYS A 612 -13.43 20.85 16.30
C LYS A 612 -12.51 20.71 17.50
N LEU A 613 -11.19 20.57 17.26
CA LEU A 613 -10.17 20.46 18.29
C LEU A 613 -10.03 21.75 19.09
N LEU A 614 -9.96 22.91 18.43
CA LEU A 614 -9.89 24.22 19.08
C LEU A 614 -11.05 24.40 20.06
N ARG A 615 -12.28 24.05 19.64
CA ARG A 615 -13.45 24.09 20.51
C ARG A 615 -13.30 23.22 21.76
N ASN A 616 -12.92 21.94 21.58
CA ASN A 616 -12.81 21.01 22.67
C ASN A 616 -11.70 21.42 23.65
N LEU A 617 -10.55 21.83 23.11
CA LEU A 617 -9.43 22.34 23.90
C LEU A 617 -9.83 23.62 24.67
N ALA A 618 -10.55 24.56 24.06
CA ALA A 618 -11.07 25.76 24.70
C ALA A 618 -12.01 25.39 25.85
N THR A 619 -12.89 24.41 25.64
CA THR A 619 -13.79 23.92 26.69
C THR A 619 -13.04 23.34 27.89
N VAL A 620 -11.96 22.56 27.63
CA VAL A 620 -11.06 22.04 28.70
C VAL A 620 -10.37 23.18 29.43
N CYS A 621 -9.87 24.17 28.69
CA CYS A 621 -9.23 25.37 29.26
C CYS A 621 -10.19 26.15 30.16
N ASP A 622 -11.46 26.33 29.74
CA ASP A 622 -12.48 26.98 30.57
C ASP A 622 -12.73 26.22 31.87
N LYS A 623 -12.83 24.88 31.82
CA LYS A 623 -12.96 24.05 33.03
C LYS A 623 -11.73 24.16 33.94
N ARG A 624 -10.53 24.34 33.38
CA ARG A 624 -9.29 24.56 34.13
C ARG A 624 -9.08 26.04 34.52
N GLN A 625 -10.02 26.91 34.25
CA GLN A 625 -9.94 28.36 34.50
C GLN A 625 -8.76 29.06 33.79
N GLN A 626 -8.33 28.52 32.64
CA GLN A 626 -7.29 29.11 31.78
C GLN A 626 -7.94 30.08 30.78
N TRP A 627 -8.56 31.14 31.28
CA TRP A 627 -9.47 32.02 30.55
C TRP A 627 -8.86 32.65 29.29
N ASP A 628 -7.66 33.21 29.39
CA ASP A 628 -6.98 33.86 28.25
C ASP A 628 -6.69 32.87 27.10
N LYS A 629 -6.35 31.61 27.45
CA LYS A 629 -6.09 30.57 26.49
C LYS A 629 -7.38 30.12 25.81
N ALA A 630 -8.44 29.92 26.59
CA ALA A 630 -9.74 29.52 26.07
C ALA A 630 -10.31 30.52 25.10
N GLY A 631 -10.28 31.84 25.45
CA GLY A 631 -10.75 32.91 24.57
C GLY A 631 -10.05 32.91 23.20
N LYS A 632 -8.72 32.83 23.17
CA LYS A 632 -7.95 32.77 21.93
C LYS A 632 -8.30 31.56 21.06
N LEU A 633 -8.51 30.40 21.69
CA LEU A 633 -8.87 29.18 20.97
C LEU A 633 -10.27 29.29 20.33
N TYR A 634 -11.25 29.86 21.03
CA TYR A 634 -12.57 30.13 20.46
C TYR A 634 -12.55 31.18 19.35
N GLU A 635 -11.72 32.22 19.46
CA GLU A 635 -11.55 33.22 18.40
C GLU A 635 -10.94 32.61 17.15
N GLU A 636 -9.95 31.71 17.30
CA GLU A 636 -9.36 30.97 16.20
C GLU A 636 -10.39 30.00 15.57
N GLU A 637 -11.18 29.26 16.40
CA GLU A 637 -12.30 28.44 15.90
C GLU A 637 -13.28 29.27 15.07
N LEU A 638 -13.64 30.46 15.54
CA LEU A 638 -14.54 31.34 14.85
C LEU A 638 -14.03 31.76 13.47
N SER A 639 -12.77 32.17 13.41
CA SER A 639 -12.11 32.55 12.14
C SER A 639 -12.14 31.41 11.12
N ILE A 640 -11.83 30.19 11.55
CA ILE A 640 -11.82 29.02 10.68
C ILE A 640 -13.26 28.70 10.23
N ASN A 641 -14.24 28.67 11.13
CA ASN A 641 -15.62 28.38 10.80
C ASN A 641 -16.22 29.43 9.86
N GLN A 642 -15.86 30.72 10.00
CA GLN A 642 -16.24 31.78 9.08
C GLN A 642 -15.65 31.58 7.67
N THR A 643 -14.39 31.15 7.60
CA THR A 643 -13.71 30.81 6.33
C THR A 643 -14.42 29.65 5.64
N LEU A 644 -14.74 28.59 6.38
CA LEU A 644 -15.48 27.42 5.87
C LEU A 644 -16.90 27.82 5.44
N ALA A 645 -17.61 28.63 6.23
CA ALA A 645 -18.97 29.10 5.90
C ALA A 645 -18.99 29.98 4.66
N SER A 646 -17.91 30.72 4.36
CA SER A 646 -17.79 31.50 3.13
C SER A 646 -17.75 30.61 1.88
N SER A 647 -17.23 29.41 1.99
CA SER A 647 -17.12 28.44 0.90
C SER A 647 -18.30 27.46 0.87
N PHE A 648 -18.81 27.08 2.03
CA PHE A 648 -19.86 26.07 2.23
C PHE A 648 -20.91 26.56 3.26
N PRO A 649 -21.72 27.56 2.93
CA PRO A 649 -22.60 28.20 3.91
C PRO A 649 -23.66 27.26 4.49
N GLU A 650 -24.25 26.36 3.71
CA GLU A 650 -25.26 25.39 4.18
C GLU A 650 -24.73 24.47 5.29
N GLU A 651 -23.45 24.11 5.24
CA GLU A 651 -22.84 23.21 6.17
C GLU A 651 -22.30 23.94 7.41
N TYR A 652 -21.64 25.10 7.24
CA TYR A 652 -20.81 25.68 8.31
C TYR A 652 -21.45 26.92 9.00
N THR A 653 -22.53 27.52 8.49
CA THR A 653 -23.21 28.65 9.17
C THR A 653 -23.67 28.28 10.59
N SER A 654 -24.19 27.07 10.76
CA SER A 654 -24.59 26.52 12.07
C SER A 654 -23.41 26.32 13.03
N HIS A 655 -22.19 26.05 12.48
CA HIS A 655 -20.96 25.97 13.27
C HIS A 655 -20.49 27.35 13.75
N VAL A 656 -20.58 28.37 12.92
CA VAL A 656 -20.30 29.76 13.30
C VAL A 656 -21.24 30.20 14.44
N ALA A 657 -22.55 29.92 14.30
CA ALA A 657 -23.51 30.20 15.35
C ALA A 657 -23.17 29.55 16.69
N ARG A 658 -22.79 28.29 16.64
CA ARG A 658 -22.34 27.52 17.83
C ARG A 658 -21.12 28.15 18.49
N THR A 659 -20.10 28.54 17.67
CA THR A 659 -18.89 29.17 18.21
C THR A 659 -19.20 30.51 18.90
N TYR A 660 -20.10 31.31 18.35
CA TYR A 660 -20.61 32.53 19.03
C TYR A 660 -21.29 32.17 20.37
N GLY A 661 -22.05 31.07 20.43
CA GLY A 661 -22.63 30.59 21.67
C GLY A 661 -21.57 30.20 22.71
N ASN A 662 -20.50 29.53 22.30
CA ASN A 662 -19.38 29.18 23.19
C ASN A 662 -18.62 30.42 23.66
N LEU A 663 -18.35 31.39 22.79
CA LEU A 663 -17.76 32.69 23.15
C LEU A 663 -18.66 33.47 24.11
N SER A 664 -19.99 33.41 23.95
CA SER A 664 -20.94 33.99 24.89
C SER A 664 -20.83 33.37 26.28
N ASN A 665 -20.77 32.02 26.37
CA ASN A 665 -20.59 31.34 27.64
C ASN A 665 -19.22 31.69 28.27
N HIS A 666 -18.16 31.65 27.50
CA HIS A 666 -16.83 32.05 27.94
C HIS A 666 -16.81 33.51 28.49
N ALA A 667 -17.45 34.43 27.80
CA ALA A 667 -17.59 35.83 28.25
C ALA A 667 -18.34 35.94 29.59
N ILE A 668 -19.36 35.08 29.84
CA ILE A 668 -20.03 35.02 31.16
C ILE A 668 -19.03 34.58 32.24
N LEU A 669 -18.21 33.55 31.92
CA LEU A 669 -17.23 32.97 32.88
C LEU A 669 -16.16 34.00 33.29
N ILE A 670 -15.76 34.89 32.39
CA ILE A 670 -14.83 36.00 32.68
C ILE A 670 -15.53 37.30 33.17
N LYS A 671 -16.83 37.25 33.34
CA LYS A 671 -17.70 38.38 33.80
C LYS A 671 -17.77 39.60 32.83
N ASP A 672 -17.50 39.34 31.54
CA ASP A 672 -17.72 40.34 30.46
C ASP A 672 -19.13 40.17 29.86
N PHE A 673 -20.14 40.63 30.63
CA PHE A 673 -21.54 40.40 30.27
C PHE A 673 -21.96 41.17 28.99
N ASP A 674 -21.29 42.26 28.66
CA ASP A 674 -21.56 43.01 27.45
C ASP A 674 -21.18 42.21 26.22
N LYS A 675 -19.99 41.63 26.20
CA LYS A 675 -19.59 40.77 25.11
C LYS A 675 -20.38 39.47 25.08
N ALA A 676 -20.76 38.92 26.24
CA ALA A 676 -21.59 37.73 26.30
C ALA A 676 -22.95 37.96 25.57
N ILE A 677 -23.59 39.10 25.80
CA ILE A 677 -24.84 39.50 25.12
C ILE A 677 -24.61 39.72 23.62
N GLU A 678 -23.51 40.38 23.25
CA GLU A 678 -23.18 40.63 21.85
C GLU A 678 -22.99 39.30 21.08
N TYR A 679 -22.16 38.40 21.58
CA TYR A 679 -21.91 37.09 20.98
C TYR A 679 -23.18 36.23 20.93
N ALA A 680 -23.99 36.20 21.98
CA ALA A 680 -25.25 35.47 21.98
C ALA A 680 -26.19 35.98 20.87
N ARG A 681 -26.32 37.30 20.70
CA ARG A 681 -27.15 37.90 19.64
C ARG A 681 -26.61 37.58 18.25
N GLN A 682 -25.30 37.63 18.04
CA GLN A 682 -24.67 37.26 16.76
C GLN A 682 -24.93 35.78 16.42
N GLY A 683 -24.82 34.88 17.39
CA GLY A 683 -25.10 33.46 17.21
C GLY A 683 -26.55 33.19 16.87
N LEU A 684 -27.50 33.81 17.59
CA LEU A 684 -28.92 33.67 17.36
C LEU A 684 -29.41 34.31 16.04
N ALA A 685 -28.72 35.31 15.55
CA ALA A 685 -29.00 35.89 14.23
C ALA A 685 -28.66 34.93 13.08
N LEU A 686 -27.71 34.02 13.29
CA LEU A 686 -27.32 32.97 12.32
C LEU A 686 -28.18 31.71 12.47
N ASP A 687 -28.54 31.34 13.71
CA ASP A 687 -29.30 30.12 14.01
C ASP A 687 -30.15 30.34 15.28
N GLU A 688 -31.38 30.82 15.11
CA GLU A 688 -32.31 31.10 16.22
C GLU A 688 -32.72 29.83 16.99
N SER A 689 -32.58 28.63 16.38
CA SER A 689 -32.97 27.36 16.97
C SER A 689 -32.01 26.87 18.08
N ARG A 690 -30.87 27.50 18.26
CA ARG A 690 -29.83 27.13 19.23
C ARG A 690 -30.24 27.51 20.67
N LEU A 691 -30.92 26.59 21.34
CA LEU A 691 -31.47 26.82 22.66
C LEU A 691 -30.42 27.17 23.73
N PHE A 692 -29.22 26.59 23.71
CA PHE A 692 -28.18 26.92 24.68
C PHE A 692 -27.67 28.37 24.58
N ILE A 693 -27.73 28.99 23.38
CA ILE A 693 -27.38 30.39 23.21
C ILE A 693 -28.47 31.29 23.85
N GLN A 694 -29.73 30.87 23.81
CA GLN A 694 -30.81 31.55 24.53
C GLN A 694 -30.57 31.51 26.03
N ALA A 695 -30.07 30.38 26.60
CA ALA A 695 -29.70 30.27 28.01
C ALA A 695 -28.54 31.23 28.34
N ASN A 696 -27.48 31.26 27.53
CA ASN A 696 -26.39 32.22 27.73
C ASN A 696 -26.86 33.66 27.68
N LEU A 697 -27.70 33.99 26.71
CA LEU A 697 -28.27 35.36 26.60
C LEU A 697 -29.07 35.72 27.84
N ALA A 698 -29.92 34.81 28.33
CA ALA A 698 -30.71 35.03 29.55
C ALA A 698 -29.85 35.27 30.79
N ALA A 699 -28.82 34.45 30.99
CA ALA A 699 -27.87 34.59 32.08
C ALA A 699 -27.09 35.89 32.02
N ALA A 700 -26.53 36.22 30.82
CA ALA A 700 -25.77 37.45 30.63
C ALA A 700 -26.58 38.70 30.85
N LEU A 701 -27.83 38.77 30.33
CA LEU A 701 -28.78 39.87 30.61
C LEU A 701 -29.07 39.99 32.09
N LEU A 702 -29.34 38.86 32.78
CA LEU A 702 -29.63 38.86 34.21
C LEU A 702 -28.46 39.41 35.02
N PHE A 703 -27.26 38.98 34.72
CA PHE A 703 -26.02 39.36 35.42
C PHE A 703 -25.60 40.82 35.14
N LYS A 704 -25.99 41.33 33.99
CA LYS A 704 -25.83 42.75 33.64
C LYS A 704 -26.89 43.65 34.36
N GLY A 705 -27.94 43.07 34.93
CA GLY A 705 -29.03 43.79 35.60
C GLY A 705 -30.25 44.04 34.70
N GLU A 706 -30.28 43.53 33.47
CA GLU A 706 -31.41 43.63 32.54
C GLU A 706 -32.44 42.52 32.83
N GLN A 707 -33.16 42.67 33.97
CA GLN A 707 -34.02 41.59 34.52
C GLN A 707 -35.24 41.26 33.66
N GLU A 708 -35.93 42.26 33.10
CA GLU A 708 -37.13 42.00 32.28
C GLU A 708 -36.86 41.28 30.99
N PRO A 709 -35.85 41.69 30.16
CA PRO A 709 -35.44 40.91 29.02
C PRO A 709 -35.01 39.48 29.36
N ALA A 710 -34.23 39.29 30.43
CA ALA A 710 -33.84 37.97 30.91
C ALA A 710 -35.04 37.09 31.26
N MET A 711 -35.99 37.65 32.05
CA MET A 711 -37.20 36.96 32.46
C MET A 711 -38.10 36.54 31.31
N ALA A 712 -38.16 37.35 30.25
CA ALA A 712 -38.88 37.01 29.02
C ALA A 712 -38.34 35.70 28.39
N ILE A 713 -37.01 35.54 28.33
CA ILE A 713 -36.38 34.33 27.83
C ILE A 713 -36.64 33.14 28.76
N TYR A 714 -36.45 33.30 30.05
CA TYR A 714 -36.73 32.24 31.04
C TYR A 714 -38.19 31.77 30.96
N ARG A 715 -39.16 32.67 30.76
CA ARG A 715 -40.58 32.30 30.60
C ARG A 715 -40.82 31.56 29.30
N LYS A 716 -40.24 32.03 28.21
CA LYS A 716 -40.44 31.47 26.85
C LYS A 716 -39.92 30.03 26.79
N TYR A 717 -38.72 29.76 27.31
CA TYR A 717 -38.02 28.47 27.18
C TYR A 717 -38.01 27.64 28.45
N LYS A 718 -38.86 27.91 29.41
CA LYS A 718 -38.92 27.18 30.71
C LYS A 718 -39.01 25.67 30.58
N LYS A 719 -39.83 25.20 29.60
CA LYS A 719 -40.03 23.76 29.40
C LYS A 719 -38.81 23.08 28.81
N GLU A 720 -38.28 23.69 27.78
CA GLU A 720 -37.21 23.13 26.95
C GLU A 720 -35.84 23.21 27.60
N LEU A 721 -35.60 24.25 28.43
CA LEU A 721 -34.27 24.53 29.02
C LEU A 721 -34.27 24.48 30.54
N ARG A 722 -35.28 23.87 31.17
CA ARG A 722 -35.41 23.83 32.64
C ARG A 722 -34.13 23.34 33.34
N ASP A 723 -33.65 22.19 32.94
CA ASP A 723 -32.48 21.56 33.55
C ASP A 723 -31.19 22.32 33.22
N THR A 724 -31.05 22.81 31.96
CA THR A 724 -29.94 23.65 31.56
C THR A 724 -29.83 24.93 32.39
N PHE A 725 -30.92 25.66 32.59
CA PHE A 725 -30.92 26.85 33.42
C PHE A 725 -30.52 26.60 34.85
N LEU A 726 -30.97 25.45 35.45
CA LEU A 726 -30.63 25.10 36.81
C LEU A 726 -29.17 24.63 36.95
N ASP A 727 -28.66 23.93 35.94
CA ASP A 727 -27.27 23.50 35.89
C ASP A 727 -26.32 24.69 35.72
N ASP A 728 -26.62 25.58 34.80
CA ASP A 728 -25.86 26.82 34.58
C ASP A 728 -25.79 27.64 35.88
N PHE A 729 -26.92 27.85 36.56
CA PHE A 729 -26.89 28.57 37.83
C PHE A 729 -26.07 27.85 38.91
N ARG A 730 -26.10 26.51 38.98
CA ARG A 730 -25.23 25.76 39.90
C ARG A 730 -23.75 25.95 39.58
N GLN A 731 -23.41 25.93 38.31
CA GLN A 731 -22.05 26.16 37.87
C GLN A 731 -21.59 27.60 38.17
N PHE A 732 -22.42 28.61 37.85
CA PHE A 732 -22.06 30.01 38.08
C PHE A 732 -21.96 30.37 39.54
N GLU A 733 -22.79 29.72 40.42
CA GLU A 733 -22.68 29.84 41.88
C GLU A 733 -21.36 29.24 42.38
N ALA A 734 -21.02 28.02 41.94
CA ALA A 734 -19.80 27.31 42.34
C ALA A 734 -18.54 28.09 41.94
N LEU A 735 -18.56 28.77 40.80
CA LEU A 735 -17.44 29.58 40.29
C LEU A 735 -17.46 31.03 40.82
N GLY A 736 -18.47 31.45 41.59
CA GLY A 736 -18.56 32.81 42.12
C GLY A 736 -18.74 33.89 41.02
N ILE A 737 -19.41 33.52 39.91
CA ILE A 737 -19.61 34.41 38.77
C ILE A 737 -20.78 35.34 38.94
N ILE A 738 -21.82 34.92 39.68
CA ILE A 738 -23.04 35.67 39.84
C ILE A 738 -22.76 36.97 40.62
N PRO A 739 -23.03 38.15 40.00
CA PRO A 739 -22.87 39.42 40.72
C PRO A 739 -23.77 39.53 41.95
N GLN A 740 -23.28 40.27 42.94
CA GLN A 740 -24.02 40.39 44.22
C GLN A 740 -25.41 40.96 43.99
N GLU A 741 -25.58 41.88 43.08
CA GLU A 741 -26.84 42.53 42.71
C GLU A 741 -27.84 41.58 42.00
N ALA A 742 -27.32 40.53 41.36
CA ALA A 742 -28.12 39.52 40.62
C ALA A 742 -28.61 38.37 41.52
N GLN A 743 -27.98 38.15 42.68
CA GLN A 743 -28.26 36.98 43.56
C GLN A 743 -29.75 36.83 43.92
N GLN A 744 -30.46 37.93 44.24
CA GLN A 744 -31.89 37.86 44.57
C GLN A 744 -32.73 37.50 43.35
N ALA A 745 -32.39 38.03 42.16
CA ALA A 745 -33.07 37.71 40.93
C ALA A 745 -32.87 36.26 40.53
N VAL A 746 -31.67 35.71 40.70
CA VAL A 746 -31.38 34.28 40.49
C VAL A 746 -32.24 33.39 41.38
N LYS A 747 -32.38 33.71 42.68
CA LYS A 747 -33.28 32.95 43.58
C LYS A 747 -34.72 32.97 43.08
N THR A 748 -35.23 34.12 42.65
CA THR A 748 -36.58 34.25 42.15
C THR A 748 -36.80 33.45 40.88
N ILE A 749 -35.82 33.47 39.95
CA ILE A 749 -35.85 32.67 38.70
C ILE A 749 -35.77 31.18 38.98
N LYS A 750 -34.91 30.73 39.87
CA LYS A 750 -34.85 29.33 40.29
C LYS A 750 -36.18 28.83 40.87
N GLN A 751 -36.84 29.65 41.70
CA GLN A 751 -38.19 29.35 42.20
C GLN A 751 -39.21 29.24 41.08
N PHE A 752 -39.19 30.20 40.15
CA PHE A 752 -40.07 30.22 38.98
C PHE A 752 -39.88 29.01 38.09
N ILE A 753 -38.63 28.58 37.84
CA ILE A 753 -38.32 27.46 36.99
C ILE A 753 -38.75 26.14 37.64
N ASN A 754 -38.70 26.02 39.01
CA ASN A 754 -39.10 24.85 39.76
C ASN A 754 -40.61 24.70 40.00
N GLN A 755 -41.36 25.76 39.84
CA GLN A 755 -42.84 25.73 39.80
C GLN A 755 -43.35 25.20 38.47
#